data_8702022a8ea07e238059b59c62e48ecd
#
_entry.id   8702022a8ea07e238059b59c62e48ecd
#
_cell.length_a   1.000
_cell.length_b   1.000
_cell.length_c   1.000
_cell.angle_alpha   90.00
_cell.angle_beta   90.00
_cell.angle_gamma   90.00
#
_symmetry.space_group_name_H-M   'P 1'
#
loop_
_entity.id
_entity.type
_entity.pdbx_description
1 polymer ?
#
loop_
_entity_poly.entity_id
_entity_poly.type
_entity_poly.pdbx_seq_one_letter_code
_entity_poly.pdbx_strand_id
1 'polypeptide(L)'
;MKRIFIILALAALLPWSVVAQDARMRTSETVIADALNQLPASEKKTFDTVMGELVSTGAEGIAQVAGMLVPAAEGKNAIVEYALNGVVAYATTPGKDAEKAVVRKGLTKALDACTDNPNKAFLLTLLRNCGEAEDAPVFVKYLNDEYLAEWAISGLTTIDGTEEVLIDLMKKDAAPKAILAHAAGLKKMTSAEPILLAWLKNVDAATARAIYQSLAQCGTSLSLPVLGKAAKKVNYDWEASDATAAYLRLMKRLVSEGQAKSAVVAAKALLKGTDKSYVRGAALDVVVAVEGKKALPYLTTALKDANRDYRVNALRLSESIADEAWYATVVKTLKGKADATVKADILNWLGTNHVGSQVENVVAQMDASEEEVALSAIKAAGKIGGESALSALIAQLGGTHSDVAEKALLAFNGKVDAGILKALEGEKKVLLPAMRIASTRSLEDGADKIFDLLASSDAEISGAAYRALAGVVESGHLNRLAQLLEGGKQVPAIQKAMKNALLSLPKADQLANIQSHMGKSANASLYYPLLAQVGTSDAIAEIRKGYEGNHKQAAYEALLTIDNTEMITVLFEMAQTDKSNAQAILNRYTDLVSKSEQKPIEKYQSYSQALALASDVKLQNRLIGLLGGTHTQQALLVVAPYMDNQPTAESAAGAVRTIVSKNIETLGGGQIRAMLNKAITCFEAVGDADAGYAIDDIKGMLEKLPEVETSPKFVLSDEEAKEGFEVLFDGENLDQWTGNKINYVPMNGVINVSAHYGGDGNLYTKKEYSDFIFRFEFCFMKEGVNNGVGIRTPMGVDAAYEGMEIQILDHDAPIYKNLREYQVHGSVYGIIPAKRIVFPKLGTWNTEEIVVKGDRIKVTVNGEVILDGNIRKACKGHNVSKDGSKTNPYTVDKKNHPGLFNKSGHIGFLGHGEGLKLRNVRIKDLSK
;
A
#
# COMPACT_ATOMS: atom_id res chain seq x y z
N MET A 1 -4.30 62.39 -46.02
CA MET A 1 -5.39 61.46 -45.86
C MET A 1 -5.52 60.35 -46.94
N LYS A 2 -4.67 60.34 -48.02
CA LYS A 2 -4.75 59.30 -49.06
C LYS A 2 -3.72 58.19 -48.97
N ARG A 3 -2.87 58.14 -47.92
CA ARG A 3 -1.88 57.02 -47.69
C ARG A 3 -2.24 56.08 -46.57
N ILE A 4 -3.31 56.26 -45.80
CA ILE A 4 -3.77 55.40 -44.71
C ILE A 4 -4.83 54.42 -45.23
N PHE A 5 -5.51 54.70 -46.33
CA PHE A 5 -6.54 53.76 -46.89
C PHE A 5 -5.98 52.65 -47.77
N ILE A 6 -4.69 52.66 -48.15
CA ILE A 6 -4.07 51.64 -48.99
C ILE A 6 -3.50 50.49 -48.11
N ILE A 7 -3.19 50.78 -46.84
CA ILE A 7 -2.69 49.73 -45.88
C ILE A 7 -3.82 48.90 -45.29
N LEU A 8 -5.05 49.43 -45.23
CA LEU A 8 -6.22 48.67 -44.71
C LEU A 8 -6.93 47.83 -45.80
N ALA A 9 -6.64 48.07 -47.11
CA ALA A 9 -7.24 47.24 -48.19
C ALA A 9 -6.42 46.04 -48.60
N LEU A 10 -5.15 45.94 -48.18
CA LEU A 10 -4.30 44.75 -48.41
C LEU A 10 -4.37 43.72 -47.26
N ALA A 11 -5.00 44.05 -46.11
CA ALA A 11 -5.20 43.13 -45.02
C ALA A 11 -6.48 42.28 -45.15
N ALA A 12 -7.32 42.52 -46.17
CA ALA A 12 -8.63 41.85 -46.31
C ALA A 12 -8.67 40.74 -47.39
N LEU A 13 -7.53 40.37 -48.00
CA LEU A 13 -7.46 39.33 -49.04
C LEU A 13 -6.41 38.24 -48.82
N LEU A 14 -6.08 37.95 -47.54
CA LEU A 14 -5.36 36.72 -47.26
C LEU A 14 -6.43 35.66 -46.89
N PRO A 15 -6.45 34.50 -47.55
CA PRO A 15 -7.30 33.42 -47.12
C PRO A 15 -6.83 32.99 -45.70
N TRP A 16 -7.75 32.86 -44.79
CA TRP A 16 -7.51 32.16 -43.53
C TRP A 16 -7.20 30.68 -43.83
N SER A 17 -5.98 30.43 -44.28
CA SER A 17 -5.42 29.10 -44.11
C SER A 17 -5.12 28.99 -42.63
N VAL A 18 -5.85 28.11 -41.94
CA VAL A 18 -5.40 27.50 -40.69
C VAL A 18 -4.13 26.71 -41.06
N VAL A 19 -2.98 27.38 -41.01
CA VAL A 19 -1.69 26.74 -41.04
C VAL A 19 -1.57 26.09 -39.69
N ALA A 20 -1.69 24.75 -39.65
CA ALA A 20 -1.13 23.98 -38.54
C ALA A 20 0.31 24.48 -38.40
N GLN A 21 0.59 25.21 -37.31
CA GLN A 21 1.92 25.73 -37.05
C GLN A 21 2.87 24.54 -37.01
N ASP A 22 3.78 24.48 -37.98
CA ASP A 22 4.86 23.48 -37.99
C ASP A 22 5.58 23.60 -36.62
N ALA A 23 5.78 22.51 -35.90
CA ALA A 23 6.47 22.47 -34.60
C ALA A 23 7.87 23.17 -34.66
N ARG A 24 8.43 23.33 -35.84
CA ARG A 24 9.69 24.08 -36.11
C ARG A 24 9.57 25.61 -36.06
N MET A 25 8.37 26.15 -35.95
CA MET A 25 8.11 27.59 -35.95
C MET A 25 7.66 28.13 -34.58
N ARG A 26 7.58 27.26 -33.54
CA ARG A 26 7.23 27.70 -32.17
C ARG A 26 8.41 28.49 -31.57
N THR A 27 8.14 29.64 -30.92
CA THR A 27 9.15 30.34 -30.12
C THR A 27 9.50 29.54 -28.87
N SER A 28 10.69 29.81 -28.30
CA SER A 28 11.09 29.15 -27.05
C SER A 28 10.06 29.35 -25.92
N GLU A 29 9.47 30.56 -25.83
CA GLU A 29 8.43 30.87 -24.84
C GLU A 29 7.19 29.99 -25.01
N THR A 30 6.76 29.78 -26.27
CA THR A 30 5.61 28.90 -26.55
C THR A 30 5.92 27.46 -26.21
N VAL A 31 7.12 26.96 -26.54
CA VAL A 31 7.56 25.60 -26.21
C VAL A 31 7.61 25.42 -24.70
N ILE A 32 8.15 26.35 -23.94
CA ILE A 32 8.21 26.32 -22.49
C ILE A 32 6.79 26.30 -21.88
N ALA A 33 5.91 27.22 -22.32
CA ALA A 33 4.54 27.28 -21.81
C ALA A 33 3.75 25.96 -22.07
N ASP A 34 3.85 25.43 -23.29
CA ASP A 34 3.20 24.17 -23.68
C ASP A 34 3.75 22.98 -22.86
N ALA A 35 5.06 22.96 -22.64
CA ALA A 35 5.71 21.93 -21.85
C ALA A 35 5.25 21.96 -20.37
N LEU A 36 5.27 23.12 -19.74
CA LEU A 36 4.87 23.28 -18.33
C LEU A 36 3.40 22.94 -18.11
N ASN A 37 2.51 23.20 -19.07
CA ASN A 37 1.09 22.83 -18.99
C ASN A 37 0.85 21.32 -19.09
N GLN A 38 1.82 20.52 -19.53
CA GLN A 38 1.74 19.07 -19.63
C GLN A 38 2.34 18.37 -18.40
N LEU A 39 2.82 19.11 -17.41
CA LEU A 39 3.46 18.59 -16.19
C LEU A 39 2.50 18.66 -15.00
N PRO A 40 2.58 17.70 -14.05
CA PRO A 40 3.47 16.52 -14.07
C PRO A 40 3.03 15.46 -15.08
N ALA A 41 3.98 14.87 -15.79
CA ALA A 41 3.71 13.81 -16.76
C ALA A 41 3.43 12.46 -16.04
N SER A 42 2.33 11.81 -16.42
CA SER A 42 1.92 10.51 -15.85
C SER A 42 2.59 9.31 -16.50
N GLU A 43 3.09 9.47 -17.75
CA GLU A 43 3.69 8.39 -18.54
C GLU A 43 5.11 8.75 -18.96
N LYS A 44 6.01 7.73 -18.99
CA LYS A 44 7.41 7.91 -19.39
C LYS A 44 7.55 8.51 -20.78
N LYS A 45 6.71 8.11 -21.73
CA LYS A 45 6.77 8.62 -23.11
C LYS A 45 6.48 10.11 -23.18
N THR A 46 5.45 10.56 -22.48
CA THR A 46 5.09 11.99 -22.37
C THR A 46 6.20 12.75 -21.67
N PHE A 47 6.75 12.21 -20.56
CA PHE A 47 7.88 12.79 -19.86
C PHE A 47 9.08 13.00 -20.80
N ASP A 48 9.52 11.94 -21.50
CA ASP A 48 10.68 12.01 -22.40
C ASP A 48 10.46 13.03 -23.54
N THR A 49 9.24 13.14 -24.06
CA THR A 49 8.88 14.11 -25.09
C THR A 49 8.96 15.55 -24.55
N VAL A 50 8.30 15.82 -23.43
CA VAL A 50 8.25 17.15 -22.81
C VAL A 50 9.64 17.63 -22.38
N MET A 51 10.43 16.75 -21.76
CA MET A 51 11.80 17.10 -21.35
C MET A 51 12.72 17.32 -22.56
N GLY A 52 12.57 16.54 -23.62
CA GLY A 52 13.27 16.73 -24.87
C GLY A 52 12.92 18.07 -25.54
N GLU A 53 11.66 18.48 -25.54
CA GLU A 53 11.22 19.80 -26.03
C GLU A 53 11.82 20.94 -25.19
N LEU A 54 11.80 20.85 -23.87
CA LEU A 54 12.43 21.84 -22.99
C LEU A 54 13.94 21.96 -23.26
N VAL A 55 14.66 20.85 -23.38
CA VAL A 55 16.11 20.87 -23.69
C VAL A 55 16.37 21.45 -25.09
N SER A 56 15.49 21.21 -26.05
CA SER A 56 15.62 21.76 -27.42
C SER A 56 15.57 23.30 -27.50
N THR A 57 15.05 23.98 -26.45
CA THR A 57 15.07 25.44 -26.34
C THR A 57 16.48 25.99 -26.05
N GLY A 58 17.45 25.12 -25.84
CA GLY A 58 18.83 25.49 -25.57
C GLY A 58 19.07 25.99 -24.15
N ALA A 59 20.31 26.43 -23.90
CA ALA A 59 20.71 26.91 -22.57
C ALA A 59 19.93 28.16 -22.13
N GLU A 60 19.52 29.01 -23.06
CA GLU A 60 18.68 30.20 -22.77
C GLU A 60 17.29 29.76 -22.28
N GLY A 61 16.66 28.80 -22.97
CA GLY A 61 15.34 28.29 -22.55
C GLY A 61 15.37 27.62 -21.18
N ILE A 62 16.40 26.82 -20.87
CA ILE A 62 16.58 26.25 -19.52
C ILE A 62 16.77 27.37 -18.47
N ALA A 63 17.56 28.39 -18.76
CA ALA A 63 17.71 29.55 -17.87
C ALA A 63 16.39 30.33 -17.69
N GLN A 64 15.58 30.42 -18.74
CA GLN A 64 14.26 31.03 -18.69
C GLN A 64 13.28 30.26 -17.80
N VAL A 65 13.24 28.92 -17.91
CA VAL A 65 12.46 28.07 -17.01
C VAL A 65 12.88 28.27 -15.56
N ALA A 66 14.21 28.27 -15.28
CA ALA A 66 14.72 28.53 -13.94
C ALA A 66 14.42 29.94 -13.44
N GLY A 67 14.36 30.94 -14.34
CA GLY A 67 13.95 32.31 -14.03
C GLY A 67 12.48 32.46 -13.61
N MET A 68 11.66 31.43 -13.80
CA MET A 68 10.27 31.39 -13.31
C MET A 68 10.17 30.98 -11.83
N LEU A 69 11.27 30.57 -11.19
CA LEU A 69 11.30 30.28 -9.75
C LEU A 69 11.00 31.59 -8.98
N VAL A 70 9.92 31.57 -8.21
CA VAL A 70 9.63 32.63 -7.24
C VAL A 70 10.36 32.34 -5.92
N PRO A 71 10.50 33.31 -4.99
CA PRO A 71 11.10 33.04 -3.70
C PRO A 71 10.52 31.78 -3.07
N ALA A 72 11.38 30.87 -2.63
CA ALA A 72 10.97 29.54 -2.14
C ALA A 72 9.93 29.60 -1.00
N ALA A 73 9.94 30.67 -0.20
CA ALA A 73 8.98 30.90 0.88
C ALA A 73 7.52 31.06 0.38
N GLU A 74 7.30 31.33 -0.91
CA GLU A 74 5.95 31.43 -1.46
C GLU A 74 5.29 30.08 -1.73
N GLY A 75 6.06 28.98 -1.78
CA GLY A 75 5.54 27.61 -1.98
C GLY A 75 4.91 27.34 -3.36
N LYS A 76 5.27 28.11 -4.41
CA LYS A 76 4.63 28.05 -5.74
C LYS A 76 5.50 27.43 -6.85
N ASN A 77 6.65 26.84 -6.50
CA ASN A 77 7.66 26.40 -7.46
C ASN A 77 7.46 24.97 -8.01
N ALA A 78 6.49 24.20 -7.51
CA ALA A 78 6.39 22.77 -7.73
C ALA A 78 6.49 22.31 -9.21
N ILE A 79 5.83 23.00 -10.14
CA ILE A 79 5.87 22.66 -11.57
C ILE A 79 7.23 23.01 -12.19
N VAL A 80 7.78 24.18 -11.84
CA VAL A 80 9.10 24.62 -12.34
C VAL A 80 10.21 23.71 -11.79
N GLU A 81 10.16 23.37 -10.52
CA GLU A 81 11.10 22.43 -9.90
C GLU A 81 10.99 21.04 -10.53
N TYR A 82 9.75 20.55 -10.79
CA TYR A 82 9.53 19.29 -11.51
C TYR A 82 10.16 19.32 -12.90
N ALA A 83 9.95 20.41 -13.66
CA ALA A 83 10.50 20.58 -15.00
C ALA A 83 12.05 20.58 -14.96
N LEU A 84 12.66 21.35 -14.05
CA LEU A 84 14.12 21.44 -13.92
C LEU A 84 14.75 20.12 -13.47
N ASN A 85 14.16 19.40 -12.51
CA ASN A 85 14.57 18.06 -12.16
C ASN A 85 14.42 17.09 -13.35
N GLY A 86 13.32 17.22 -14.07
CA GLY A 86 13.02 16.40 -15.24
C GLY A 86 14.05 16.55 -16.36
N VAL A 87 14.44 17.79 -16.72
CA VAL A 87 15.44 18.00 -17.77
C VAL A 87 16.82 17.48 -17.37
N VAL A 88 17.19 17.58 -16.07
CA VAL A 88 18.44 16.98 -15.57
C VAL A 88 18.37 15.45 -15.67
N ALA A 89 17.28 14.82 -15.20
CA ALA A 89 17.10 13.38 -15.28
C ALA A 89 17.09 12.88 -16.74
N TYR A 90 16.45 13.61 -17.65
CA TYR A 90 16.42 13.31 -19.06
C TYR A 90 17.82 13.42 -19.70
N ALA A 91 18.54 14.52 -19.43
CA ALA A 91 19.84 14.80 -20.02
C ALA A 91 20.97 13.90 -19.47
N THR A 92 20.80 13.31 -18.28
CA THR A 92 21.78 12.37 -17.71
C THR A 92 21.56 10.93 -18.14
N THR A 93 20.57 10.65 -18.98
CA THR A 93 20.40 9.32 -19.61
C THR A 93 21.56 9.03 -20.58
N PRO A 94 22.08 7.80 -20.65
CA PRO A 94 23.16 7.45 -21.55
C PRO A 94 22.93 7.87 -23.01
N GLY A 95 23.94 8.46 -23.66
CA GLY A 95 23.86 8.89 -25.06
C GLY A 95 23.30 10.29 -25.30
N LYS A 96 23.14 11.12 -24.24
CA LYS A 96 22.62 12.49 -24.30
C LYS A 96 23.64 13.56 -23.85
N ASP A 97 24.89 13.40 -24.24
CA ASP A 97 25.98 14.29 -23.82
C ASP A 97 25.77 15.73 -24.31
N ALA A 98 25.19 15.93 -25.51
CA ALA A 98 24.88 17.25 -26.05
C ALA A 98 23.78 17.95 -25.26
N GLU A 99 22.72 17.22 -24.92
CA GLU A 99 21.63 17.71 -24.09
C GLU A 99 22.10 18.04 -22.67
N LYS A 100 22.95 17.19 -22.10
CA LYS A 100 23.58 17.42 -20.81
C LYS A 100 24.41 18.71 -20.80
N ALA A 101 25.18 18.98 -21.83
CA ALA A 101 25.94 20.22 -21.97
C ALA A 101 25.02 21.45 -22.07
N VAL A 102 23.88 21.36 -22.75
CA VAL A 102 22.87 22.41 -22.83
C VAL A 102 22.29 22.71 -21.43
N VAL A 103 21.88 21.67 -20.71
CA VAL A 103 21.28 21.81 -19.37
C VAL A 103 22.28 22.45 -18.39
N ARG A 104 23.54 21.96 -18.35
CA ARG A 104 24.60 22.53 -17.52
C ARG A 104 24.81 24.03 -17.75
N LYS A 105 24.91 24.43 -19.01
CA LYS A 105 25.05 25.86 -19.37
C LYS A 105 23.84 26.68 -18.95
N GLY A 106 22.64 26.18 -19.14
CA GLY A 106 21.40 26.83 -18.72
C GLY A 106 21.31 27.00 -17.21
N LEU A 107 21.62 25.97 -16.42
CA LEU A 107 21.67 26.04 -14.96
C LEU A 107 22.74 27.02 -14.45
N THR A 108 23.92 27.08 -15.08
CA THR A 108 24.97 28.06 -14.74
C THR A 108 24.50 29.49 -14.93
N LYS A 109 23.82 29.78 -16.06
CA LYS A 109 23.22 31.11 -16.32
C LYS A 109 22.13 31.46 -15.31
N ALA A 110 21.30 30.47 -14.96
CA ALA A 110 20.25 30.65 -13.97
C ALA A 110 20.83 30.96 -12.58
N LEU A 111 21.91 30.29 -12.18
CA LEU A 111 22.60 30.56 -10.91
C LEU A 111 23.15 31.98 -10.83
N ASP A 112 23.73 32.50 -11.92
CA ASP A 112 24.25 33.87 -11.96
C ASP A 112 23.13 34.93 -11.85
N ALA A 113 21.91 34.61 -12.32
CA ALA A 113 20.74 35.50 -12.28
C ALA A 113 19.88 35.34 -11.01
N CYS A 114 19.92 34.20 -10.34
CA CYS A 114 19.10 33.92 -9.18
C CYS A 114 19.55 34.74 -7.96
N THR A 115 18.60 35.29 -7.18
CA THR A 115 18.89 36.08 -5.97
C THR A 115 18.48 35.34 -4.68
N ASP A 116 17.51 34.43 -4.76
CA ASP A 116 17.00 33.68 -3.61
C ASP A 116 17.94 32.50 -3.24
N ASN A 117 18.43 32.44 -2.00
CA ASN A 117 19.40 31.44 -1.60
C ASN A 117 18.85 30.00 -1.61
N PRO A 118 17.63 29.70 -1.16
CA PRO A 118 17.03 28.38 -1.33
C PRO A 118 16.96 27.93 -2.79
N ASN A 119 16.56 28.81 -3.71
CA ASN A 119 16.55 28.49 -5.14
C ASN A 119 17.97 28.30 -5.70
N LYS A 120 18.97 29.07 -5.25
CA LYS A 120 20.38 28.81 -5.60
C LYS A 120 20.84 27.44 -5.12
N ALA A 121 20.50 27.05 -3.90
CA ALA A 121 20.82 25.73 -3.35
C ALA A 121 20.22 24.60 -4.18
N PHE A 122 18.96 24.78 -4.62
CA PHE A 122 18.29 23.88 -5.54
C PHE A 122 19.02 23.79 -6.89
N LEU A 123 19.35 24.92 -7.51
CA LEU A 123 20.07 24.96 -8.80
C LEU A 123 21.47 24.35 -8.69
N LEU A 124 22.20 24.58 -7.58
CA LEU A 124 23.50 23.94 -7.29
C LEU A 124 23.35 22.41 -7.18
N THR A 125 22.25 21.95 -6.57
CA THR A 125 21.94 20.53 -6.49
C THR A 125 21.69 19.91 -7.87
N LEU A 126 20.96 20.61 -8.73
CA LEU A 126 20.73 20.19 -10.11
C LEU A 126 22.04 20.13 -10.90
N LEU A 127 22.87 21.18 -10.81
CA LEU A 127 24.17 21.24 -11.48
C LEU A 127 25.12 20.16 -10.96
N ARG A 128 25.10 19.84 -9.66
CA ARG A 128 25.86 18.70 -9.11
C ARG A 128 25.48 17.38 -9.78
N ASN A 129 24.19 17.17 -10.04
CA ASN A 129 23.66 15.91 -10.59
C ASN A 129 24.02 15.69 -12.07
N CYS A 130 24.29 16.77 -12.84
CA CYS A 130 24.63 16.69 -14.24
C CYS A 130 26.00 17.31 -14.58
N GLY A 131 26.70 17.89 -13.60
CA GLY A 131 27.92 18.64 -13.80
C GLY A 131 29.13 17.80 -14.21
N GLU A 132 30.15 18.47 -14.74
CA GLU A 132 31.46 17.92 -15.12
C GLU A 132 32.57 18.78 -14.54
N ALA A 133 33.82 18.31 -14.62
CA ALA A 133 34.96 18.99 -14.02
C ALA A 133 35.09 20.49 -14.44
N GLU A 134 34.68 20.81 -15.65
CA GLU A 134 34.72 22.21 -16.17
C GLU A 134 33.74 23.16 -15.44
N ASP A 135 32.72 22.61 -14.73
CA ASP A 135 31.77 23.41 -13.94
C ASP A 135 32.31 23.74 -12.54
N ALA A 136 33.43 23.15 -12.11
CA ALA A 136 34.02 23.40 -10.80
C ALA A 136 34.13 24.90 -10.43
N PRO A 137 34.50 25.83 -11.34
CA PRO A 137 34.56 27.25 -11.02
C PRO A 137 33.21 27.87 -10.59
N VAL A 138 32.07 27.29 -11.03
CA VAL A 138 30.73 27.73 -10.63
C VAL A 138 30.50 27.46 -9.13
N PHE A 139 30.85 26.26 -8.65
CA PHE A 139 30.74 25.91 -7.25
C PHE A 139 31.74 26.68 -6.36
N VAL A 140 32.96 26.90 -6.84
CA VAL A 140 34.00 27.65 -6.09
C VAL A 140 33.51 29.05 -5.67
N LYS A 141 32.66 29.73 -6.48
CA LYS A 141 32.09 31.03 -6.15
C LYS A 141 31.35 31.06 -4.81
N TYR A 142 30.76 29.94 -4.41
CA TYR A 142 29.86 29.84 -3.26
C TYR A 142 30.48 29.19 -2.01
N LEU A 143 31.75 28.78 -2.04
CA LEU A 143 32.40 28.08 -0.92
C LEU A 143 32.56 28.92 0.34
N ASN A 144 32.56 30.24 0.21
CA ASN A 144 32.63 31.18 1.33
C ASN A 144 31.28 31.81 1.70
N ASP A 145 30.19 31.39 1.08
CA ASP A 145 28.83 31.79 1.43
C ASP A 145 28.33 30.96 2.59
N GLU A 146 27.84 31.59 3.66
CA GLU A 146 27.40 30.91 4.87
C GLU A 146 26.26 29.92 4.64
N TYR A 147 25.33 30.23 3.71
CA TYR A 147 24.19 29.39 3.38
C TYR A 147 24.53 28.36 2.29
N LEU A 148 25.29 28.71 1.26
CA LEU A 148 25.48 27.89 0.04
C LEU A 148 26.70 26.97 0.07
N ALA A 149 27.64 27.17 1.02
CA ALA A 149 28.91 26.43 1.05
C ALA A 149 28.75 24.90 1.03
N GLU A 150 27.77 24.39 1.74
CA GLU A 150 27.49 22.93 1.80
C GLU A 150 27.06 22.37 0.44
N TRP A 151 26.18 23.07 -0.31
CA TRP A 151 25.77 22.64 -1.66
C TRP A 151 26.93 22.78 -2.66
N ALA A 152 27.70 23.83 -2.52
CA ALA A 152 28.85 24.08 -3.38
C ALA A 152 29.92 22.98 -3.21
N ILE A 153 30.32 22.67 -1.97
CA ILE A 153 31.32 21.62 -1.72
C ILE A 153 30.79 20.24 -2.11
N SER A 154 29.47 20.00 -1.94
CA SER A 154 28.83 18.77 -2.40
C SER A 154 28.96 18.59 -3.92
N GLY A 155 28.86 19.67 -4.71
CA GLY A 155 29.14 19.64 -6.15
C GLY A 155 30.58 19.21 -6.44
N LEU A 156 31.58 19.87 -5.82
CA LEU A 156 32.98 19.56 -6.01
C LEU A 156 33.37 18.15 -5.54
N THR A 157 32.66 17.60 -4.55
CA THR A 157 32.91 16.23 -4.07
C THR A 157 32.25 15.16 -4.92
N THR A 158 31.12 15.46 -5.56
CA THR A 158 30.35 14.48 -6.37
C THR A 158 30.88 14.40 -7.81
N ILE A 159 31.26 15.52 -8.39
CA ILE A 159 31.74 15.60 -9.78
C ILE A 159 33.17 15.02 -9.89
N ASP A 160 33.37 14.11 -10.83
CA ASP A 160 34.68 13.55 -11.11
C ASP A 160 35.63 14.58 -11.71
N GLY A 161 36.96 14.43 -11.46
CA GLY A 161 38.00 15.28 -12.05
C GLY A 161 38.18 16.65 -11.36
N THR A 162 37.54 16.89 -10.21
CA THR A 162 37.66 18.14 -9.43
C THR A 162 38.78 18.15 -8.40
N GLU A 163 39.61 17.07 -8.30
CA GLU A 163 40.64 16.86 -7.29
C GLU A 163 41.72 17.95 -7.35
N GLU A 164 42.16 18.32 -8.56
CA GLU A 164 43.15 19.38 -8.73
C GLU A 164 42.66 20.73 -8.26
N VAL A 165 41.37 21.04 -8.51
CA VAL A 165 40.73 22.28 -8.04
C VAL A 165 40.70 22.31 -6.52
N LEU A 166 40.32 21.20 -5.87
CA LEU A 166 40.31 21.09 -4.40
C LEU A 166 41.72 21.25 -3.81
N ILE A 167 42.76 20.61 -4.38
CA ILE A 167 44.16 20.77 -3.93
C ILE A 167 44.64 22.22 -4.08
N ASP A 168 44.27 22.89 -5.17
CA ASP A 168 44.63 24.29 -5.38
C ASP A 168 43.98 25.21 -4.35
N LEU A 169 42.69 25.01 -4.07
CA LEU A 169 41.97 25.69 -3.00
C LEU A 169 42.59 25.47 -1.62
N MET A 170 42.98 24.23 -1.32
CA MET A 170 43.63 23.88 -0.07
C MET A 170 45.00 24.55 0.08
N LYS A 171 45.81 24.60 -0.99
CA LYS A 171 47.13 25.25 -0.98
C LYS A 171 47.03 26.77 -0.82
N LYS A 172 46.00 27.38 -1.39
CA LYS A 172 45.76 28.83 -1.35
C LYS A 172 45.00 29.30 -0.12
N ASP A 173 44.52 28.35 0.72
CA ASP A 173 43.63 28.64 1.85
C ASP A 173 42.40 29.48 1.43
N ALA A 174 41.83 29.11 0.29
CA ALA A 174 40.85 29.92 -0.41
C ALA A 174 39.37 29.65 0.01
N ALA A 175 39.15 28.71 0.90
CA ALA A 175 37.86 28.38 1.49
C ALA A 175 38.02 27.80 2.90
N PRO A 176 36.93 27.66 3.71
CA PRO A 176 37.01 27.15 5.07
C PRO A 176 37.68 25.75 5.14
N LYS A 177 38.71 25.65 5.96
CA LYS A 177 39.55 24.43 6.08
C LYS A 177 38.73 23.18 6.41
N ALA A 178 37.73 23.31 7.26
CA ALA A 178 36.84 22.19 7.63
C ALA A 178 36.10 21.60 6.43
N ILE A 179 35.57 22.45 5.57
CA ILE A 179 34.84 22.06 4.34
C ILE A 179 35.79 21.38 3.35
N LEU A 180 36.98 21.98 3.12
CA LEU A 180 37.99 21.41 2.22
C LEU A 180 38.55 20.09 2.76
N ALA A 181 38.75 19.98 4.07
CA ALA A 181 39.16 18.72 4.69
C ALA A 181 38.12 17.64 4.47
N HIS A 182 36.85 17.95 4.72
CA HIS A 182 35.74 17.01 4.49
C HIS A 182 35.70 16.54 3.02
N ALA A 183 35.81 17.46 2.07
CA ALA A 183 35.85 17.13 0.64
C ALA A 183 37.01 16.19 0.29
N ALA A 184 38.20 16.48 0.79
CA ALA A 184 39.40 15.64 0.59
C ALA A 184 39.19 14.20 1.10
N GLY A 185 38.55 14.04 2.24
CA GLY A 185 38.15 12.73 2.80
C GLY A 185 37.13 12.00 1.92
N LEU A 186 36.06 12.63 1.54
CA LEU A 186 34.99 12.03 0.71
C LEU A 186 35.53 11.53 -0.64
N LYS A 187 36.36 12.34 -1.29
CA LYS A 187 37.05 11.96 -2.55
C LYS A 187 38.27 11.06 -2.35
N LYS A 188 38.60 10.68 -1.12
CA LYS A 188 39.75 9.82 -0.76
C LYS A 188 41.07 10.33 -1.33
N MET A 189 41.28 11.63 -1.28
CA MET A 189 42.44 12.32 -1.89
C MET A 189 43.69 12.14 -1.05
N THR A 190 44.45 11.06 -1.29
CA THR A 190 45.75 10.83 -0.61
C THR A 190 46.74 11.98 -0.83
N SER A 191 46.67 12.68 -1.96
CA SER A 191 47.49 13.87 -2.26
C SER A 191 47.25 15.07 -1.31
N ALA A 192 46.10 15.09 -0.63
CA ALA A 192 45.76 16.11 0.36
C ALA A 192 46.40 15.86 1.75
N GLU A 193 46.87 14.64 2.04
CA GLU A 193 47.40 14.26 3.36
C GLU A 193 48.50 15.20 3.90
N PRO A 194 49.55 15.62 3.12
CA PRO A 194 50.55 16.54 3.62
C PRO A 194 49.97 17.90 4.05
N ILE A 195 48.98 18.40 3.34
CA ILE A 195 48.34 19.69 3.65
C ILE A 195 47.49 19.55 4.92
N LEU A 196 46.69 18.47 5.03
CA LEU A 196 45.88 18.18 6.20
C LEU A 196 46.72 18.05 7.47
N LEU A 197 47.84 17.33 7.39
CA LEU A 197 48.80 17.17 8.50
C LEU A 197 49.43 18.51 8.90
N ALA A 198 49.76 19.37 7.93
CA ALA A 198 50.29 20.71 8.19
C ALA A 198 49.27 21.61 8.89
N TRP A 199 48.01 21.56 8.49
CA TRP A 199 46.93 22.36 9.07
C TRP A 199 46.65 22.05 10.55
N LEU A 200 46.83 20.82 11.02
CA LEU A 200 46.62 20.42 12.40
C LEU A 200 47.49 21.18 13.43
N LYS A 201 48.50 21.90 12.99
CA LYS A 201 49.36 22.72 13.90
C LYS A 201 48.65 23.95 14.45
N ASN A 202 47.66 24.48 13.72
CA ASN A 202 47.01 25.73 14.08
C ASN A 202 45.57 25.80 13.51
N VAL A 203 44.65 25.01 14.10
CA VAL A 203 43.22 25.01 13.78
C VAL A 203 42.40 24.86 15.05
N ASP A 204 41.13 25.31 14.98
CA ASP A 204 40.14 25.10 16.03
C ASP A 204 39.73 23.63 16.14
N ALA A 205 38.97 23.29 17.20
CA ALA A 205 38.55 21.93 17.46
C ALA A 205 37.62 21.32 16.38
N ALA A 206 36.75 22.13 15.79
CA ALA A 206 35.84 21.66 14.75
C ALA A 206 36.56 21.32 13.45
N THR A 207 37.49 22.18 13.06
CA THR A 207 38.37 21.95 11.90
C THR A 207 39.32 20.75 12.15
N ALA A 208 39.87 20.59 13.36
CA ALA A 208 40.70 19.43 13.71
C ALA A 208 39.92 18.12 13.58
N ARG A 209 38.67 18.10 14.04
CA ARG A 209 37.74 16.96 13.85
C ARG A 209 37.55 16.61 12.38
N ALA A 210 37.23 17.59 11.53
CA ALA A 210 37.07 17.37 10.10
C ALA A 210 38.35 16.80 9.47
N ILE A 211 39.54 17.28 9.89
CA ILE A 211 40.81 16.76 9.42
C ILE A 211 41.05 15.33 9.89
N TYR A 212 40.74 14.99 11.15
CA TYR A 212 40.89 13.60 11.64
C TYR A 212 39.98 12.64 10.86
N GLN A 213 38.74 13.03 10.62
CA GLN A 213 37.81 12.24 9.83
C GLN A 213 38.29 12.07 8.38
N SER A 214 38.84 13.12 7.78
CA SER A 214 39.41 13.06 6.45
C SER A 214 40.62 12.15 6.38
N LEU A 215 41.59 12.29 7.29
CA LEU A 215 42.78 11.43 7.38
C LEU A 215 42.42 9.95 7.60
N ALA A 216 41.30 9.67 8.29
CA ALA A 216 40.78 8.31 8.38
C ALA A 216 40.35 7.73 7.02
N GLN A 217 39.92 8.59 6.09
CA GLN A 217 39.43 8.20 4.76
C GLN A 217 40.52 8.23 3.67
N CYS A 218 41.44 9.19 3.72
CA CYS A 218 42.43 9.41 2.67
C CYS A 218 43.89 9.35 3.13
N GLY A 219 44.16 9.30 4.47
CA GLY A 219 45.51 9.26 5.01
C GLY A 219 46.23 7.95 4.73
N THR A 220 47.55 7.98 4.72
CA THR A 220 48.44 6.81 4.61
C THR A 220 49.00 6.39 5.99
N SER A 221 49.96 5.49 6.01
CA SER A 221 50.68 5.14 7.22
C SER A 221 51.35 6.34 7.92
N LEU A 222 51.54 7.48 7.24
CA LEU A 222 52.07 8.72 7.81
C LEU A 222 51.10 9.37 8.81
N SER A 223 49.82 9.19 8.63
CA SER A 223 48.78 9.73 9.53
C SER A 223 48.60 8.90 10.81
N LEU A 224 49.06 7.62 10.86
CA LEU A 224 48.88 6.76 12.04
C LEU A 224 49.50 7.34 13.32
N PRO A 225 50.77 7.84 13.34
CA PRO A 225 51.36 8.40 14.56
C PRO A 225 50.62 9.67 15.03
N VAL A 226 50.12 10.48 14.10
CA VAL A 226 49.42 11.73 14.41
C VAL A 226 48.06 11.43 15.04
N LEU A 227 47.24 10.57 14.40
CA LEU A 227 45.95 10.14 14.92
C LEU A 227 46.10 9.34 16.23
N GLY A 228 47.13 8.49 16.33
CA GLY A 228 47.44 7.75 17.55
C GLY A 228 47.78 8.66 18.74
N LYS A 229 48.54 9.74 18.49
CA LYS A 229 48.81 10.77 19.50
C LYS A 229 47.56 11.54 19.92
N ALA A 230 46.70 11.87 18.96
CA ALA A 230 45.43 12.54 19.22
C ALA A 230 44.49 11.65 20.05
N ALA A 231 44.31 10.38 19.67
CA ALA A 231 43.50 9.41 20.39
C ALA A 231 44.01 9.16 21.82
N LYS A 232 45.34 9.05 21.98
CA LYS A 232 45.95 8.90 23.32
C LYS A 232 45.72 10.13 24.20
N LYS A 233 45.72 11.34 23.64
CA LYS A 233 45.49 12.58 24.38
C LYS A 233 44.08 12.61 25.01
N VAL A 234 43.09 12.01 24.39
CA VAL A 234 41.71 11.86 24.87
C VAL A 234 41.48 10.51 25.57
N ASN A 235 42.55 9.84 26.01
CA ASN A 235 42.52 8.54 26.71
C ASN A 235 41.69 7.48 25.95
N TYR A 236 41.68 7.53 24.62
CA TYR A 236 40.97 6.66 23.73
C TYR A 236 39.43 6.66 23.98
N ASP A 237 38.87 7.71 24.55
CA ASP A 237 37.43 7.85 24.75
C ASP A 237 36.73 8.23 23.43
N TRP A 238 35.44 7.92 23.36
CA TRP A 238 34.53 8.44 22.33
C TRP A 238 34.14 9.85 22.76
N GLU A 239 34.61 10.85 22.03
CA GLU A 239 34.35 12.24 22.37
C GLU A 239 34.26 13.11 21.10
N ALA A 240 33.96 14.40 21.27
CA ALA A 240 33.60 15.31 20.19
C ALA A 240 34.69 15.51 19.11
N SER A 241 36.01 15.25 19.40
CA SER A 241 37.06 15.38 18.38
C SER A 241 37.12 14.23 17.37
N ASP A 242 36.44 13.12 17.64
CA ASP A 242 36.47 11.88 16.83
C ASP A 242 37.86 11.25 16.64
N ALA A 243 38.83 11.65 17.44
CA ALA A 243 40.26 11.24 17.29
C ALA A 243 40.44 9.73 17.42
N THR A 244 39.80 9.11 18.42
CA THR A 244 39.86 7.64 18.62
C THR A 244 39.24 6.89 17.45
N ALA A 245 38.03 7.28 17.02
CA ALA A 245 37.35 6.64 15.90
C ALA A 245 38.15 6.79 14.59
N ALA A 246 38.70 7.97 14.33
CA ALA A 246 39.53 8.23 13.15
C ALA A 246 40.76 7.33 13.12
N TYR A 247 41.47 7.17 14.28
CA TYR A 247 42.62 6.30 14.38
C TYR A 247 42.29 4.83 14.10
N LEU A 248 41.19 4.32 14.70
CA LEU A 248 40.78 2.94 14.49
C LEU A 248 40.28 2.69 13.04
N ARG A 249 39.57 3.64 12.45
CA ARG A 249 39.13 3.58 11.04
C ARG A 249 40.32 3.56 10.09
N LEU A 250 41.33 4.43 10.31
CA LEU A 250 42.52 4.45 9.48
C LEU A 250 43.25 3.10 9.51
N MET A 251 43.48 2.52 10.70
CA MET A 251 44.12 1.20 10.81
C MET A 251 43.36 0.14 10.02
N LYS A 252 42.02 0.09 10.16
CA LYS A 252 41.20 -0.90 9.46
C LYS A 252 41.27 -0.71 7.94
N ARG A 253 41.16 0.52 7.46
CA ARG A 253 41.23 0.85 6.04
C ARG A 253 42.63 0.47 5.45
N LEU A 254 43.71 0.80 6.11
CA LEU A 254 45.06 0.43 5.66
C LEU A 254 45.22 -1.08 5.49
N VAL A 255 44.58 -1.89 6.34
CA VAL A 255 44.56 -3.36 6.19
C VAL A 255 43.79 -3.76 4.93
N SER A 256 42.60 -3.21 4.71
CA SER A 256 41.80 -3.53 3.52
C SER A 256 42.46 -3.08 2.20
N GLU A 257 43.32 -2.08 2.23
CA GLU A 257 44.06 -1.57 1.08
C GLU A 257 45.44 -2.24 0.90
N GLY A 258 45.74 -3.30 1.66
CA GLY A 258 47.01 -4.03 1.55
C GLY A 258 48.24 -3.36 2.23
N GLN A 259 48.02 -2.25 2.95
CA GLN A 259 49.06 -1.51 3.67
C GLN A 259 49.17 -1.93 5.16
N ALA A 260 48.98 -3.20 5.43
CA ALA A 260 48.76 -3.77 6.76
C ALA A 260 49.95 -3.65 7.73
N LYS A 261 51.19 -3.52 7.24
CA LYS A 261 52.40 -3.59 8.07
C LYS A 261 52.43 -2.55 9.19
N SER A 262 52.14 -1.31 8.90
CA SER A 262 52.09 -0.22 9.90
C SER A 262 50.88 -0.32 10.83
N ALA A 263 49.75 -0.74 10.28
CA ALA A 263 48.48 -0.90 11.03
C ALA A 263 48.59 -1.99 12.10
N VAL A 264 49.19 -3.15 11.79
CA VAL A 264 49.34 -4.25 12.77
C VAL A 264 50.32 -3.88 13.91
N VAL A 265 51.35 -3.10 13.62
CA VAL A 265 52.27 -2.59 14.65
C VAL A 265 51.55 -1.66 15.61
N ALA A 266 50.76 -0.73 15.07
CA ALA A 266 49.92 0.19 15.85
C ALA A 266 48.87 -0.58 16.68
N ALA A 267 48.19 -1.57 16.09
CA ALA A 267 47.21 -2.40 16.77
C ALA A 267 47.83 -3.19 17.95
N LYS A 268 49.01 -3.81 17.76
CA LYS A 268 49.72 -4.52 18.86
C LYS A 268 50.11 -3.60 20.01
N ALA A 269 50.46 -2.35 19.70
CA ALA A 269 50.72 -1.34 20.73
C ALA A 269 49.44 -0.99 21.53
N LEU A 270 48.27 -0.90 20.86
CA LEU A 270 47.01 -0.64 21.52
C LEU A 270 46.55 -1.78 22.44
N LEU A 271 46.78 -3.06 22.09
CA LEU A 271 46.47 -4.21 22.95
C LEU A 271 47.13 -4.14 24.33
N LYS A 272 48.25 -3.43 24.43
CA LYS A 272 49.03 -3.22 25.67
C LYS A 272 48.84 -1.82 26.26
N GLY A 273 48.38 -0.88 25.48
CA GLY A 273 48.44 0.56 25.79
C GLY A 273 47.13 1.13 26.37
N THR A 274 46.04 0.36 26.42
CA THR A 274 44.74 0.79 26.98
C THR A 274 43.98 -0.38 27.56
N ASP A 275 43.09 -0.10 28.51
CA ASP A 275 42.14 -1.02 29.11
C ASP A 275 40.72 -0.93 28.43
N LYS A 276 40.53 0.04 27.57
CA LYS A 276 39.26 0.22 26.86
C LYS A 276 38.94 -1.00 25.97
N SER A 277 37.93 -1.76 26.32
CA SER A 277 37.57 -3.02 25.67
C SER A 277 37.28 -2.87 24.18
N TYR A 278 36.58 -1.80 23.76
CA TYR A 278 36.27 -1.53 22.36
C TYR A 278 37.51 -1.17 21.52
N VAL A 279 38.47 -0.47 22.09
CA VAL A 279 39.74 -0.16 21.39
C VAL A 279 40.58 -1.41 21.23
N ARG A 280 40.74 -2.22 22.31
CA ARG A 280 41.40 -3.51 22.27
C ARG A 280 40.74 -4.47 21.31
N GLY A 281 39.37 -4.47 21.26
CA GLY A 281 38.62 -5.27 20.33
C GLY A 281 38.90 -4.92 18.87
N ALA A 282 38.90 -3.65 18.53
CA ALA A 282 39.24 -3.16 17.19
C ALA A 282 40.73 -3.44 16.83
N ALA A 283 41.63 -3.31 17.79
CA ALA A 283 43.04 -3.65 17.60
C ALA A 283 43.24 -5.17 17.39
N LEU A 284 42.51 -6.00 18.13
CA LEU A 284 42.56 -7.47 17.97
C LEU A 284 42.02 -7.89 16.60
N ASP A 285 40.99 -7.24 16.09
CA ASP A 285 40.45 -7.45 14.73
C ASP A 285 41.55 -7.23 13.67
N VAL A 286 42.26 -6.13 13.76
CA VAL A 286 43.40 -5.84 12.88
C VAL A 286 44.52 -6.90 13.00
N VAL A 287 44.87 -7.34 14.21
CA VAL A 287 45.93 -8.36 14.41
C VAL A 287 45.51 -9.70 13.83
N VAL A 288 44.22 -10.12 14.03
CA VAL A 288 43.72 -11.37 13.47
C VAL A 288 43.65 -11.31 11.94
N ALA A 289 43.14 -10.21 11.39
CA ALA A 289 43.03 -10.03 9.95
C ALA A 289 44.38 -10.08 9.22
N VAL A 290 45.46 -9.56 9.86
CA VAL A 290 46.79 -9.48 9.22
C VAL A 290 47.63 -10.71 9.49
N GLU A 291 47.62 -11.23 10.71
CA GLU A 291 48.53 -12.32 11.13
C GLU A 291 47.90 -13.72 11.07
N GLY A 292 46.56 -13.82 10.90
CA GLY A 292 45.88 -15.11 10.85
C GLY A 292 46.20 -15.95 12.10
N LYS A 293 46.62 -17.21 11.93
CA LYS A 293 46.94 -18.11 13.05
C LYS A 293 48.04 -17.62 14.00
N LYS A 294 48.90 -16.70 13.57
CA LYS A 294 49.91 -16.11 14.45
C LYS A 294 49.28 -15.20 15.53
N ALA A 295 48.02 -14.84 15.38
CA ALA A 295 47.23 -14.08 16.37
C ALA A 295 46.75 -14.93 17.56
N LEU A 296 46.79 -16.28 17.50
CA LEU A 296 46.33 -17.18 18.56
C LEU A 296 46.81 -16.84 19.98
N PRO A 297 48.09 -16.43 20.22
CA PRO A 297 48.49 -16.01 21.57
C PRO A 297 47.71 -14.82 22.13
N TYR A 298 47.32 -13.86 21.27
CA TYR A 298 46.52 -12.70 21.66
C TYR A 298 45.10 -13.10 21.96
N LEU A 299 44.50 -13.99 21.16
CA LEU A 299 43.16 -14.55 21.38
C LEU A 299 43.12 -15.38 22.68
N THR A 300 44.16 -16.21 22.95
CA THR A 300 44.23 -16.97 24.19
C THR A 300 44.31 -16.08 25.43
N THR A 301 44.97 -14.93 25.30
CA THR A 301 45.00 -13.92 26.38
C THR A 301 43.64 -13.26 26.56
N ALA A 302 42.97 -12.91 25.46
CA ALA A 302 41.67 -12.26 25.47
C ALA A 302 40.57 -13.15 26.04
N LEU A 303 40.60 -14.48 25.88
CA LEU A 303 39.68 -15.44 26.49
C LEU A 303 39.63 -15.35 28.01
N LYS A 304 40.67 -14.85 28.65
CA LYS A 304 40.77 -14.78 30.11
C LYS A 304 40.54 -13.38 30.64
N ASP A 305 40.18 -12.44 29.77
CA ASP A 305 39.97 -11.04 30.17
C ASP A 305 38.71 -10.89 31.03
N ALA A 306 38.74 -9.98 31.99
CA ALA A 306 37.59 -9.72 32.86
C ALA A 306 36.41 -9.11 32.11
N ASN A 307 36.69 -8.36 31.03
CA ASN A 307 35.63 -7.72 30.23
C ASN A 307 35.01 -8.73 29.28
N ARG A 308 33.72 -9.01 29.46
CA ARG A 308 32.94 -10.00 28.69
C ARG A 308 32.86 -9.63 27.19
N ASP A 309 32.61 -8.36 26.87
CA ASP A 309 32.48 -7.94 25.47
C ASP A 309 33.78 -8.18 24.69
N TYR A 310 34.93 -7.92 25.33
CA TYR A 310 36.23 -8.19 24.73
C TYR A 310 36.49 -9.71 24.55
N ARG A 311 36.11 -10.55 25.52
CA ARG A 311 36.21 -12.02 25.39
C ARG A 311 35.33 -12.56 24.25
N VAL A 312 34.03 -12.16 24.21
CA VAL A 312 33.09 -12.60 23.17
C VAL A 312 33.54 -12.13 21.79
N ASN A 313 34.07 -10.91 21.68
CA ASN A 313 34.66 -10.44 20.43
C ASN A 313 35.90 -11.27 20.01
N ALA A 314 36.75 -11.65 20.94
CA ALA A 314 37.90 -12.53 20.65
C ALA A 314 37.47 -13.91 20.13
N LEU A 315 36.45 -14.51 20.75
CA LEU A 315 35.86 -15.77 20.28
C LEU A 315 35.31 -15.61 18.85
N ARG A 316 34.55 -14.56 18.59
CA ARG A 316 34.04 -14.25 17.24
C ARG A 316 35.16 -14.05 16.21
N LEU A 317 36.22 -13.33 16.55
CA LEU A 317 37.35 -13.11 15.64
C LEU A 317 38.11 -14.41 15.36
N SER A 318 38.10 -15.35 16.30
CA SER A 318 38.75 -16.65 16.11
C SER A 318 38.10 -17.52 15.05
N GLU A 319 36.85 -17.30 14.72
CA GLU A 319 36.08 -18.12 13.76
C GLU A 319 36.75 -18.24 12.39
N SER A 320 37.41 -17.17 11.93
CA SER A 320 38.09 -17.15 10.63
C SER A 320 39.37 -17.97 10.56
N ILE A 321 39.93 -18.36 11.74
CA ILE A 321 41.25 -19.04 11.87
C ILE A 321 41.16 -20.29 12.75
N ALA A 322 39.98 -20.63 13.25
CA ALA A 322 39.79 -21.77 14.17
C ALA A 322 40.11 -23.09 13.51
N ASP A 323 40.82 -23.95 14.28
CA ASP A 323 41.13 -25.34 13.93
C ASP A 323 41.14 -26.20 15.21
N GLU A 324 41.43 -27.47 15.08
CA GLU A 324 41.47 -28.40 16.21
C GLU A 324 42.46 -27.98 17.32
N ALA A 325 43.58 -27.33 16.99
CA ALA A 325 44.49 -26.81 18.00
C ALA A 325 43.90 -25.64 18.79
N TRP A 326 43.11 -24.78 18.12
CA TRP A 326 42.36 -23.72 18.78
C TRP A 326 41.23 -24.30 19.66
N TYR A 327 40.44 -25.28 19.16
CA TYR A 327 39.41 -25.94 19.94
C TYR A 327 39.99 -26.58 21.20
N ALA A 328 41.13 -27.26 21.11
CA ALA A 328 41.83 -27.82 22.27
C ALA A 328 42.21 -26.73 23.29
N THR A 329 42.62 -25.56 22.82
CA THR A 329 42.97 -24.41 23.69
C THR A 329 41.77 -23.85 24.41
N VAL A 330 40.62 -23.70 23.68
CA VAL A 330 39.37 -23.22 24.22
C VAL A 330 38.80 -24.20 25.25
N VAL A 331 38.82 -25.51 24.95
CA VAL A 331 38.36 -26.55 25.85
C VAL A 331 39.26 -26.70 27.10
N LYS A 332 40.57 -26.48 26.96
CA LYS A 332 41.46 -26.41 28.12
C LYS A 332 41.05 -25.31 29.09
N THR A 333 40.57 -24.17 28.58
CA THR A 333 40.04 -23.07 29.41
C THR A 333 38.71 -23.46 30.04
N LEU A 334 37.81 -24.12 29.28
CA LEU A 334 36.54 -24.65 29.76
C LEU A 334 36.71 -25.63 30.95
N LYS A 335 37.67 -26.52 30.84
CA LYS A 335 37.99 -27.53 31.91
C LYS A 335 38.80 -26.95 33.08
N GLY A 336 39.30 -25.75 32.93
CA GLY A 336 40.16 -25.11 33.92
C GLY A 336 39.38 -24.35 35.02
N LYS A 337 40.11 -23.60 35.82
CA LYS A 337 39.58 -22.75 36.91
C LYS A 337 39.05 -21.39 36.36
N ALA A 338 38.38 -21.40 35.20
CA ALA A 338 37.77 -20.20 34.65
C ALA A 338 36.43 -19.91 35.34
N ASP A 339 36.06 -18.63 35.40
CA ASP A 339 34.75 -18.22 35.93
C ASP A 339 33.60 -18.81 35.12
N ALA A 340 32.45 -18.99 35.75
CA ALA A 340 31.24 -19.53 35.11
C ALA A 340 30.85 -18.77 33.82
N THR A 341 30.95 -17.44 33.83
CA THR A 341 30.69 -16.63 32.64
C THR A 341 31.65 -16.89 31.47
N VAL A 342 32.91 -17.16 31.76
CA VAL A 342 33.91 -17.50 30.73
C VAL A 342 33.58 -18.86 30.12
N LYS A 343 33.26 -19.85 30.96
CA LYS A 343 32.86 -21.18 30.53
C LYS A 343 31.58 -21.14 29.69
N ALA A 344 30.59 -20.35 30.10
CA ALA A 344 29.35 -20.17 29.39
C ALA A 344 29.56 -19.51 28.02
N ASP A 345 30.42 -18.47 27.94
CA ASP A 345 30.78 -17.82 26.67
C ASP A 345 31.42 -18.80 25.68
N ILE A 346 32.32 -19.66 26.19
CA ILE A 346 32.97 -20.72 25.41
C ILE A 346 31.95 -21.74 24.92
N LEU A 347 31.07 -22.26 25.77
CA LEU A 347 30.03 -23.23 25.41
C LEU A 347 29.07 -22.64 24.34
N ASN A 348 28.64 -21.41 24.53
CA ASN A 348 27.81 -20.74 23.56
C ASN A 348 28.52 -20.59 22.20
N TRP A 349 29.81 -20.28 22.20
CA TRP A 349 30.59 -20.18 20.98
C TRP A 349 30.76 -21.54 20.29
N LEU A 350 31.11 -22.63 21.04
CA LEU A 350 31.19 -23.99 20.51
C LEU A 350 29.87 -24.43 19.88
N GLY A 351 28.77 -24.14 20.53
CA GLY A 351 27.41 -24.43 20.03
C GLY A 351 27.10 -23.64 18.77
N THR A 352 27.37 -22.36 18.74
CA THR A 352 27.06 -21.49 17.59
C THR A 352 27.88 -21.85 16.36
N ASN A 353 29.12 -22.33 16.56
CA ASN A 353 29.98 -22.77 15.46
C ASN A 353 29.88 -24.28 15.16
N HIS A 354 28.90 -24.97 15.76
CA HIS A 354 28.65 -26.38 15.51
C HIS A 354 29.89 -27.29 15.63
N VAL A 355 30.73 -27.06 16.65
CA VAL A 355 32.01 -27.73 16.79
C VAL A 355 31.83 -29.18 17.27
N GLY A 356 31.48 -30.07 16.34
CA GLY A 356 31.14 -31.48 16.60
C GLY A 356 32.29 -32.29 17.26
N SER A 357 33.54 -31.96 16.94
CA SER A 357 34.72 -32.65 17.56
C SER A 357 34.82 -32.40 19.06
N GLN A 358 34.09 -31.44 19.61
CA GLN A 358 34.12 -31.10 21.03
C GLN A 358 32.80 -31.44 21.77
N VAL A 359 31.87 -32.16 21.16
CA VAL A 359 30.56 -32.47 21.73
C VAL A 359 30.65 -33.17 23.09
N GLU A 360 31.57 -34.11 23.27
CA GLU A 360 31.77 -34.83 24.55
C GLU A 360 32.16 -33.87 25.67
N ASN A 361 32.99 -32.87 25.34
CA ASN A 361 33.42 -31.84 26.30
C ASN A 361 32.31 -30.88 26.68
N VAL A 362 31.36 -30.66 25.78
CA VAL A 362 30.14 -29.86 26.00
C VAL A 362 29.15 -30.66 26.85
N VAL A 363 28.88 -31.89 26.50
CA VAL A 363 27.97 -32.81 27.25
C VAL A 363 28.41 -32.93 28.69
N ALA A 364 29.72 -33.08 28.95
CA ALA A 364 30.27 -33.18 30.29
C ALA A 364 30.05 -31.94 31.18
N GLN A 365 29.57 -30.81 30.63
CA GLN A 365 29.28 -29.61 31.39
C GLN A 365 27.75 -29.45 31.67
N MET A 366 26.91 -30.35 31.19
CA MET A 366 25.45 -30.26 31.42
C MET A 366 25.04 -30.41 32.89
N ASP A 367 25.83 -31.12 33.66
CA ASP A 367 25.64 -31.36 35.10
C ASP A 367 26.55 -30.46 35.96
N ALA A 368 27.06 -29.39 35.41
CA ALA A 368 27.87 -28.45 36.17
C ALA A 368 27.13 -27.83 37.33
N SER A 369 27.80 -27.60 38.45
CA SER A 369 27.23 -26.98 39.66
C SER A 369 26.83 -25.51 39.41
N GLU A 370 27.50 -24.83 38.49
CA GLU A 370 27.18 -23.47 38.08
C GLU A 370 26.05 -23.49 37.04
N GLU A 371 24.89 -22.99 37.43
CA GLU A 371 23.68 -23.04 36.61
C GLU A 371 23.90 -22.43 35.20
N GLU A 372 24.59 -21.31 35.08
CA GLU A 372 24.89 -20.66 33.79
C GLU A 372 25.68 -21.57 32.86
N VAL A 373 26.59 -22.38 33.41
CA VAL A 373 27.41 -23.33 32.66
C VAL A 373 26.53 -24.50 32.18
N ALA A 374 25.75 -25.09 33.07
CA ALA A 374 24.86 -26.18 32.73
C ALA A 374 23.86 -25.80 31.63
N LEU A 375 23.18 -24.67 31.77
CA LEU A 375 22.21 -24.15 30.79
C LEU A 375 22.87 -23.84 29.42
N SER A 376 24.09 -23.30 29.44
CA SER A 376 24.86 -23.03 28.21
C SER A 376 25.30 -24.33 27.52
N ALA A 377 25.66 -25.35 28.29
CA ALA A 377 26.04 -26.67 27.78
C ALA A 377 24.87 -27.37 27.11
N ILE A 378 23.68 -27.37 27.75
CA ILE A 378 22.45 -27.95 27.18
C ILE A 378 22.09 -27.27 25.85
N LYS A 379 22.11 -25.93 25.79
CA LYS A 379 21.85 -25.18 24.56
C LYS A 379 22.90 -25.46 23.47
N ALA A 380 24.17 -25.51 23.84
CA ALA A 380 25.29 -25.80 22.92
C ALA A 380 25.18 -27.22 22.34
N ALA A 381 24.87 -28.23 23.14
CA ALA A 381 24.69 -29.58 22.68
C ALA A 381 23.57 -29.71 21.64
N GLY A 382 22.44 -29.01 21.84
CA GLY A 382 21.36 -28.96 20.86
C GLY A 382 21.76 -28.36 19.51
N LYS A 383 22.59 -27.32 19.55
CA LYS A 383 23.12 -26.65 18.33
C LYS A 383 24.19 -27.50 17.63
N ILE A 384 25.06 -28.17 18.38
CA ILE A 384 26.11 -29.04 17.83
C ILE A 384 25.49 -30.28 17.20
N GLY A 385 24.54 -30.92 17.89
CA GLY A 385 23.92 -32.16 17.42
C GLY A 385 24.77 -33.42 17.69
N GLY A 386 24.43 -34.51 17.01
CA GLY A 386 25.14 -35.78 17.13
C GLY A 386 24.51 -36.73 18.20
N GLU A 387 24.86 -37.99 18.15
CA GLU A 387 24.24 -39.05 18.95
C GLU A 387 24.49 -38.86 20.46
N SER A 388 25.68 -38.47 20.84
CA SER A 388 26.06 -38.21 22.23
C SER A 388 25.27 -37.05 22.82
N ALA A 389 25.14 -35.93 22.07
CA ALA A 389 24.30 -34.80 22.48
C ALA A 389 22.83 -35.17 22.60
N LEU A 390 22.31 -35.92 21.64
CA LEU A 390 20.91 -36.37 21.65
C LEU A 390 20.61 -37.22 22.91
N SER A 391 21.47 -38.22 23.19
CA SER A 391 21.32 -39.12 24.35
C SER A 391 21.37 -38.33 25.65
N ALA A 392 22.31 -37.43 25.81
CA ALA A 392 22.47 -36.59 26.99
C ALA A 392 21.26 -35.61 27.17
N LEU A 393 20.78 -35.02 26.11
CA LEU A 393 19.60 -34.12 26.17
C LEU A 393 18.33 -34.88 26.54
N ILE A 394 18.14 -36.07 26.02
CA ILE A 394 17.01 -36.92 26.41
C ILE A 394 17.07 -37.29 27.91
N ALA A 395 18.25 -37.61 28.43
CA ALA A 395 18.43 -37.85 29.87
C ALA A 395 18.07 -36.60 30.70
N GLN A 396 18.39 -35.41 30.23
CA GLN A 396 18.04 -34.16 30.92
C GLN A 396 16.54 -33.84 30.92
N LEU A 397 15.71 -34.51 30.08
CA LEU A 397 14.23 -34.32 30.13
C LEU A 397 13.61 -34.70 31.47
N GLY A 398 14.24 -35.60 32.20
CA GLY A 398 13.82 -36.00 33.56
C GLY A 398 14.45 -35.18 34.69
N GLY A 399 15.38 -34.28 34.37
CA GLY A 399 16.17 -33.47 35.29
C GLY A 399 15.61 -32.11 35.64
N THR A 400 16.39 -31.31 36.39
CA THR A 400 16.05 -29.96 36.84
C THR A 400 15.94 -28.95 35.69
N HIS A 401 16.63 -29.19 34.57
CA HIS A 401 16.65 -28.29 33.40
C HIS A 401 15.84 -28.86 32.23
N SER A 402 14.77 -29.60 32.53
CA SER A 402 13.92 -30.29 31.55
C SER A 402 13.36 -29.36 30.47
N ASP A 403 12.95 -28.14 30.83
CA ASP A 403 12.41 -27.15 29.89
C ASP A 403 13.45 -26.63 28.90
N VAL A 404 14.71 -26.50 29.33
CA VAL A 404 15.82 -26.08 28.45
C VAL A 404 16.26 -27.21 27.53
N ALA A 405 16.28 -28.46 28.06
CA ALA A 405 16.55 -29.66 27.28
C ALA A 405 15.47 -29.91 26.22
N GLU A 406 14.18 -29.73 26.55
CA GLU A 406 13.08 -29.78 25.60
C GLU A 406 13.25 -28.77 24.45
N LYS A 407 13.53 -27.52 24.78
CA LYS A 407 13.81 -26.48 23.77
C LYS A 407 15.03 -26.81 22.90
N ALA A 408 16.09 -27.38 23.49
CA ALA A 408 17.27 -27.78 22.75
C ALA A 408 16.99 -28.95 21.79
N LEU A 409 16.14 -29.89 22.17
CA LEU A 409 15.69 -31.02 21.35
C LEU A 409 14.74 -30.58 20.23
N LEU A 410 13.88 -29.61 20.51
CA LEU A 410 13.01 -29.00 19.46
C LEU A 410 13.83 -28.32 18.36
N ALA A 411 14.92 -27.65 18.74
CA ALA A 411 15.85 -26.97 17.83
C ALA A 411 17.09 -27.79 17.46
N PHE A 412 17.08 -29.12 17.73
CA PHE A 412 18.26 -29.97 17.59
C PHE A 412 18.78 -30.02 16.16
N ASN A 413 20.10 -29.89 16.01
CA ASN A 413 20.78 -30.01 14.74
C ASN A 413 20.97 -31.49 14.37
N GLY A 414 19.98 -32.09 13.75
CA GLY A 414 19.98 -33.48 13.32
C GLY A 414 18.64 -34.18 13.56
N LYS A 415 18.62 -35.51 13.33
CA LYS A 415 17.46 -36.36 13.57
C LYS A 415 17.33 -36.66 15.05
N VAL A 416 16.13 -36.56 15.58
CA VAL A 416 15.79 -36.91 16.99
C VAL A 416 14.87 -38.09 17.10
N ASP A 417 14.31 -38.59 15.98
CA ASP A 417 13.18 -39.47 15.88
C ASP A 417 13.34 -40.74 16.73
N ALA A 418 14.38 -41.52 16.47
CA ALA A 418 14.62 -42.76 17.19
C ALA A 418 14.79 -42.54 18.70
N GLY A 419 15.47 -41.45 19.10
CA GLY A 419 15.66 -41.12 20.50
C GLY A 419 14.36 -40.73 21.21
N ILE A 420 13.55 -39.89 20.57
CA ILE A 420 12.25 -39.46 21.12
C ILE A 420 11.24 -40.60 21.13
N LEU A 421 11.20 -41.44 20.08
CA LEU A 421 10.35 -42.63 20.05
C LEU A 421 10.66 -43.60 21.21
N LYS A 422 11.94 -43.74 21.55
CA LYS A 422 12.35 -44.52 22.74
C LYS A 422 11.95 -43.81 24.05
N ALA A 423 12.07 -42.50 24.11
CA ALA A 423 11.66 -41.71 25.29
C ALA A 423 10.15 -41.78 25.58
N LEU A 424 9.31 -42.07 24.56
CA LEU A 424 7.87 -42.32 24.74
C LEU A 424 7.57 -43.63 25.54
N GLU A 425 8.56 -44.46 25.79
CA GLU A 425 8.46 -45.65 26.65
C GLU A 425 9.03 -45.40 28.07
N GLY A 426 9.51 -44.23 28.33
CA GLY A 426 10.19 -43.84 29.56
C GLY A 426 9.22 -43.55 30.72
N GLU A 427 9.84 -43.17 31.85
CA GLU A 427 9.08 -42.74 33.04
C GLU A 427 8.34 -41.43 32.77
N LYS A 428 7.27 -41.18 33.53
CA LYS A 428 6.40 -40.00 33.37
C LYS A 428 7.16 -38.68 33.17
N LYS A 429 8.25 -38.43 33.92
CA LYS A 429 9.04 -37.19 33.82
C LYS A 429 9.69 -36.99 32.46
N VAL A 430 10.06 -38.10 31.79
CA VAL A 430 10.64 -38.06 30.43
C VAL A 430 9.56 -38.17 29.37
N LEU A 431 8.53 -39.00 29.63
CA LEU A 431 7.43 -39.28 28.71
C LEU A 431 6.63 -38.00 28.34
N LEU A 432 6.30 -37.14 29.33
CA LEU A 432 5.50 -35.95 29.07
C LEU A 432 6.18 -34.96 28.13
N PRO A 433 7.45 -34.56 28.34
CA PRO A 433 8.16 -33.74 27.37
C PRO A 433 8.42 -34.49 26.04
N ALA A 434 8.67 -35.78 26.04
CA ALA A 434 8.84 -36.55 24.81
C ALA A 434 7.58 -36.50 23.90
N MET A 435 6.37 -36.59 24.48
CA MET A 435 5.12 -36.43 23.73
C MET A 435 4.99 -35.02 23.13
N ARG A 436 5.39 -33.94 23.83
CA ARG A 436 5.36 -32.59 23.29
C ARG A 436 6.35 -32.42 22.14
N ILE A 437 7.57 -32.99 22.28
CA ILE A 437 8.57 -32.94 21.21
C ILE A 437 8.08 -33.76 20.01
N ALA A 438 7.56 -34.96 20.19
CA ALA A 438 7.02 -35.79 19.12
C ALA A 438 5.92 -35.06 18.34
N SER A 439 4.99 -34.43 19.06
CA SER A 439 3.91 -33.64 18.46
C SER A 439 4.42 -32.40 17.70
N THR A 440 5.36 -31.64 18.27
CA THR A 440 5.87 -30.42 17.68
C THR A 440 6.75 -30.67 16.46
N ARG A 441 7.50 -31.78 16.48
CA ARG A 441 8.37 -32.20 15.35
C ARG A 441 7.66 -33.13 14.36
N SER A 442 6.37 -33.39 14.55
CA SER A 442 5.53 -34.24 13.67
C SER A 442 6.13 -35.64 13.46
N LEU A 443 6.47 -36.33 14.56
CA LEU A 443 7.02 -37.65 14.50
C LEU A 443 5.89 -38.71 14.32
N GLU A 444 5.51 -38.93 13.06
CA GLU A 444 4.40 -39.84 12.68
C GLU A 444 4.57 -41.26 13.20
N ASP A 445 5.78 -41.79 13.20
CA ASP A 445 6.11 -43.12 13.75
C ASP A 445 5.76 -43.25 15.24
N GLY A 446 5.54 -42.16 15.96
CA GLY A 446 5.12 -42.15 17.36
C GLY A 446 3.62 -42.23 17.56
N ALA A 447 2.82 -42.19 16.50
CA ALA A 447 1.36 -42.10 16.57
C ALA A 447 0.76 -43.29 17.34
N ASP A 448 1.11 -44.52 17.02
CA ASP A 448 0.56 -45.72 17.68
C ASP A 448 0.85 -45.73 19.18
N LYS A 449 2.08 -45.39 19.60
CA LYS A 449 2.43 -45.27 21.02
C LYS A 449 1.62 -44.21 21.74
N ILE A 450 1.37 -43.08 21.10
CA ILE A 450 0.56 -41.99 21.66
C ILE A 450 -0.91 -42.40 21.72
N PHE A 451 -1.44 -43.12 20.73
CA PHE A 451 -2.77 -43.72 20.80
C PHE A 451 -2.95 -44.69 21.96
N ASP A 452 -1.96 -45.49 22.26
CA ASP A 452 -2.00 -46.44 23.39
C ASP A 452 -2.02 -45.71 24.75
N LEU A 453 -1.33 -44.60 24.85
CA LEU A 453 -1.28 -43.73 26.04
C LEU A 453 -2.62 -43.03 26.35
N LEU A 454 -3.56 -42.94 25.40
CA LEU A 454 -4.90 -42.39 25.65
C LEU A 454 -5.66 -43.20 26.72
N ALA A 455 -5.39 -44.48 26.83
CA ALA A 455 -6.00 -45.39 27.82
C ALA A 455 -5.30 -45.37 29.18
N SER A 456 -4.25 -44.55 29.36
CA SER A 456 -3.52 -44.47 30.63
C SER A 456 -4.45 -44.16 31.81
N SER A 457 -4.27 -44.84 32.93
CA SER A 457 -4.96 -44.51 34.18
C SER A 457 -4.48 -43.22 34.83
N ASP A 458 -3.28 -42.73 34.44
CA ASP A 458 -2.77 -41.43 34.84
C ASP A 458 -3.39 -40.33 33.94
N ALA A 459 -4.24 -39.48 34.56
CA ALA A 459 -4.98 -38.44 33.85
C ALA A 459 -4.06 -37.43 33.17
N GLU A 460 -2.85 -37.16 33.67
CA GLU A 460 -1.89 -36.25 33.09
C GLU A 460 -1.28 -36.81 31.81
N ILE A 461 -0.91 -38.12 31.84
CA ILE A 461 -0.40 -38.86 30.68
C ILE A 461 -1.48 -38.96 29.62
N SER A 462 -2.70 -39.39 29.97
CA SER A 462 -3.80 -39.48 29.03
C SER A 462 -4.12 -38.11 28.39
N GLY A 463 -4.22 -37.06 29.21
CA GLY A 463 -4.46 -35.69 28.73
C GLY A 463 -3.34 -35.17 27.83
N ALA A 464 -2.07 -35.47 28.12
CA ALA A 464 -0.94 -35.11 27.27
C ALA A 464 -0.98 -35.88 25.93
N ALA A 465 -1.35 -37.16 25.95
CA ALA A 465 -1.48 -37.94 24.73
C ALA A 465 -2.56 -37.40 23.79
N TYR A 466 -3.76 -37.01 24.31
CA TYR A 466 -4.79 -36.34 23.49
C TYR A 466 -4.29 -35.04 22.83
N ARG A 467 -3.52 -34.25 23.55
CA ARG A 467 -2.93 -33.02 22.99
C ARG A 467 -1.86 -33.32 21.93
N ALA A 468 -1.07 -34.39 22.14
CA ALA A 468 0.03 -34.72 21.24
C ALA A 468 -0.44 -35.31 19.90
N LEU A 469 -1.62 -35.96 19.86
CA LEU A 469 -2.16 -36.56 18.63
C LEU A 469 -2.11 -35.61 17.44
N ALA A 470 -2.50 -34.37 17.64
CA ALA A 470 -2.60 -33.42 16.55
C ALA A 470 -1.29 -33.21 15.74
N GLY A 471 -0.13 -33.49 16.36
CA GLY A 471 1.16 -33.32 15.69
C GLY A 471 1.74 -34.62 15.10
N VAL A 472 1.18 -35.78 15.42
CA VAL A 472 1.76 -37.07 14.99
C VAL A 472 0.86 -37.90 14.06
N VAL A 473 -0.39 -37.45 13.88
CA VAL A 473 -1.35 -38.19 13.03
C VAL A 473 -1.28 -37.76 11.59
N GLU A 474 -1.50 -38.69 10.69
CA GLU A 474 -1.64 -38.52 9.25
C GLU A 474 -3.01 -39.10 8.76
N SER A 475 -3.29 -38.98 7.47
CA SER A 475 -4.57 -39.38 6.86
C SER A 475 -4.91 -40.89 7.10
N GLY A 476 -3.92 -41.76 7.24
CA GLY A 476 -4.11 -43.17 7.60
C GLY A 476 -4.81 -43.40 8.94
N HIS A 477 -4.73 -42.42 9.86
CA HIS A 477 -5.31 -42.53 11.21
C HIS A 477 -6.76 -42.01 11.30
N LEU A 478 -7.36 -41.47 10.22
CA LEU A 478 -8.69 -40.83 10.22
C LEU A 478 -9.80 -41.77 10.76
N ASN A 479 -9.77 -43.07 10.41
CA ASN A 479 -10.76 -44.01 10.91
C ASN A 479 -10.70 -44.19 12.45
N ARG A 480 -9.48 -44.27 13.02
CA ARG A 480 -9.26 -44.38 14.47
C ARG A 480 -9.65 -43.10 15.21
N LEU A 481 -9.34 -41.96 14.63
CA LEU A 481 -9.73 -40.67 15.15
C LEU A 481 -11.25 -40.46 15.12
N ALA A 482 -11.93 -40.88 14.06
CA ALA A 482 -13.40 -40.82 13.97
C ALA A 482 -14.06 -41.68 15.05
N GLN A 483 -13.57 -42.90 15.33
CA GLN A 483 -14.05 -43.72 16.42
C GLN A 483 -13.90 -43.04 17.79
N LEU A 484 -12.75 -42.41 18.04
CA LEU A 484 -12.52 -41.65 19.27
C LEU A 484 -13.45 -40.39 19.36
N LEU A 485 -13.72 -39.73 18.23
CA LEU A 485 -14.64 -38.59 18.17
C LEU A 485 -16.06 -39.02 18.58
N GLU A 486 -16.55 -40.14 18.06
CA GLU A 486 -17.87 -40.68 18.42
C GLU A 486 -17.93 -41.10 19.90
N GLY A 487 -16.81 -41.46 20.51
CA GLY A 487 -16.70 -41.74 21.93
C GLY A 487 -16.90 -40.55 22.85
N GLY A 488 -16.89 -39.32 22.32
CA GLY A 488 -17.25 -38.10 23.01
C GLY A 488 -16.24 -37.60 24.06
N LYS A 489 -15.07 -38.25 24.23
CA LYS A 489 -14.02 -37.82 25.14
C LYS A 489 -13.07 -36.86 24.43
N GLN A 490 -12.72 -35.72 25.07
CA GLN A 490 -11.73 -34.78 24.55
C GLN A 490 -11.99 -34.35 23.09
N VAL A 491 -13.27 -34.15 22.72
CA VAL A 491 -13.74 -33.83 21.36
C VAL A 491 -12.89 -32.73 20.69
N PRO A 492 -12.58 -31.58 21.33
CA PRO A 492 -11.77 -30.56 20.69
C PRO A 492 -10.36 -31.01 20.29
N ALA A 493 -9.72 -31.86 21.12
CA ALA A 493 -8.39 -32.38 20.82
C ALA A 493 -8.41 -33.36 19.62
N ILE A 494 -9.43 -34.21 19.56
CA ILE A 494 -9.62 -35.15 18.45
C ILE A 494 -9.97 -34.40 17.16
N GLN A 495 -10.86 -33.43 17.22
CA GLN A 495 -11.16 -32.56 16.06
C GLN A 495 -9.91 -31.86 15.54
N LYS A 496 -9.04 -31.37 16.43
CA LYS A 496 -7.76 -30.76 16.03
C LYS A 496 -6.85 -31.82 15.37
N ALA A 497 -6.77 -33.03 15.90
CA ALA A 497 -6.00 -34.10 15.29
C ALA A 497 -6.55 -34.48 13.90
N MET A 498 -7.87 -34.66 13.77
CA MET A 498 -8.50 -34.91 12.48
C MET A 498 -8.26 -33.78 11.45
N LYS A 499 -8.35 -32.53 11.90
CA LYS A 499 -8.06 -31.37 11.05
C LYS A 499 -6.65 -31.45 10.47
N ASN A 500 -5.67 -31.75 11.29
CA ASN A 500 -4.27 -31.86 10.84
C ASN A 500 -4.08 -33.08 9.93
N ALA A 501 -4.64 -34.24 10.28
CA ALA A 501 -4.59 -35.45 9.45
C ALA A 501 -5.19 -35.26 8.05
N LEU A 502 -6.20 -34.41 7.93
CA LEU A 502 -6.84 -34.08 6.65
C LEU A 502 -5.99 -33.15 5.77
N LEU A 503 -5.07 -32.34 6.35
CA LEU A 503 -4.31 -31.32 5.58
C LEU A 503 -3.42 -31.92 4.49
N SER A 504 -3.00 -33.18 4.62
CA SER A 504 -2.21 -33.88 3.59
C SER A 504 -3.04 -34.31 2.36
N LEU A 505 -4.36 -34.23 2.45
CA LEU A 505 -5.28 -34.64 1.37
C LEU A 505 -5.73 -33.42 0.54
N PRO A 506 -6.03 -33.62 -0.77
CA PRO A 506 -6.74 -32.63 -1.57
C PRO A 506 -8.09 -32.26 -0.96
N LYS A 507 -8.56 -31.02 -1.16
CA LYS A 507 -9.82 -30.52 -0.58
C LYS A 507 -11.04 -31.41 -0.87
N ALA A 508 -11.14 -31.98 -2.08
CA ALA A 508 -12.20 -32.91 -2.45
C ALA A 508 -12.17 -34.19 -1.62
N ASP A 509 -10.97 -34.74 -1.38
CA ASP A 509 -10.78 -35.97 -0.58
C ASP A 509 -11.00 -35.67 0.90
N GLN A 510 -10.61 -34.51 1.40
CA GLN A 510 -10.95 -34.04 2.75
C GLN A 510 -12.48 -34.08 2.96
N LEU A 511 -13.23 -33.45 2.04
CA LEU A 511 -14.68 -33.41 2.10
C LEU A 511 -15.30 -34.79 2.06
N ALA A 512 -14.88 -35.65 1.12
CA ALA A 512 -15.39 -37.02 0.97
C ALA A 512 -15.14 -37.86 2.23
N ASN A 513 -13.95 -37.75 2.84
CA ASN A 513 -13.63 -38.42 4.12
C ASN A 513 -14.56 -37.98 5.26
N ILE A 514 -14.72 -36.67 5.43
CA ILE A 514 -15.58 -36.11 6.48
C ILE A 514 -17.03 -36.57 6.28
N GLN A 515 -17.56 -36.49 5.06
CA GLN A 515 -18.93 -36.92 4.74
C GLN A 515 -19.14 -38.42 4.97
N SER A 516 -18.14 -39.24 4.63
CA SER A 516 -18.21 -40.71 4.86
C SER A 516 -18.32 -41.05 6.33
N HIS A 517 -17.58 -40.34 7.22
CA HIS A 517 -17.68 -40.55 8.67
C HIS A 517 -18.95 -39.94 9.26
N MET A 518 -19.27 -38.71 8.86
CA MET A 518 -20.44 -37.98 9.30
C MET A 518 -21.75 -38.75 8.99
N GLY A 519 -21.83 -39.36 7.80
CA GLY A 519 -23.01 -40.13 7.38
C GLY A 519 -23.22 -41.42 8.20
N LYS A 520 -22.22 -41.89 8.97
CA LYS A 520 -22.29 -43.03 9.89
C LYS A 520 -22.44 -42.59 11.34
N SER A 521 -22.32 -41.32 11.63
CA SER A 521 -22.34 -40.75 12.97
C SER A 521 -23.76 -40.63 13.52
N ALA A 522 -23.91 -40.91 14.79
CA ALA A 522 -25.13 -40.59 15.53
C ALA A 522 -25.27 -39.09 15.80
N ASN A 523 -24.17 -38.31 15.68
CA ASN A 523 -24.12 -36.88 15.91
C ASN A 523 -23.28 -36.17 14.84
N ALA A 524 -23.90 -35.84 13.72
CA ALA A 524 -23.26 -35.14 12.59
C ALA A 524 -22.61 -33.81 12.97
N SER A 525 -23.07 -33.13 14.02
CA SER A 525 -22.52 -31.85 14.46
C SER A 525 -21.06 -31.90 14.89
N LEU A 526 -20.56 -33.08 15.30
CA LEU A 526 -19.14 -33.29 15.64
C LEU A 526 -18.19 -33.01 14.48
N TYR A 527 -18.69 -33.08 13.23
CA TYR A 527 -17.90 -32.92 12.01
C TYR A 527 -17.95 -31.50 11.41
N TYR A 528 -18.85 -30.62 11.86
CA TYR A 528 -18.96 -29.27 11.31
C TYR A 528 -17.69 -28.44 11.44
N PRO A 529 -16.91 -28.49 12.54
CA PRO A 529 -15.63 -27.78 12.60
C PRO A 529 -14.59 -28.28 11.58
N LEU A 530 -14.72 -29.57 11.13
CA LEU A 530 -13.86 -30.11 10.08
C LEU A 530 -14.30 -29.64 8.71
N LEU A 531 -15.59 -29.65 8.42
CA LEU A 531 -16.16 -29.07 7.19
C LEU A 531 -15.82 -27.58 7.07
N ALA A 532 -15.89 -26.83 8.18
CA ALA A 532 -15.52 -25.42 8.21
C ALA A 532 -14.06 -25.17 7.82
N GLN A 533 -13.13 -26.06 8.18
CA GLN A 533 -11.74 -25.98 7.75
C GLN A 533 -11.58 -26.23 6.24
N VAL A 534 -12.37 -27.16 5.68
CA VAL A 534 -12.38 -27.41 4.23
C VAL A 534 -12.84 -26.15 3.50
N GLY A 535 -13.94 -25.53 3.93
CA GLY A 535 -14.42 -24.21 3.52
C GLY A 535 -14.78 -24.08 2.04
N THR A 536 -15.03 -25.21 1.34
CA THR A 536 -15.54 -25.19 -0.05
C THR A 536 -17.05 -24.94 -0.05
N SER A 537 -17.60 -24.51 -1.20
CA SER A 537 -19.04 -24.26 -1.35
C SER A 537 -19.87 -25.48 -0.94
N ASP A 538 -19.45 -26.72 -1.26
CA ASP A 538 -20.14 -27.95 -0.87
C ASP A 538 -20.06 -28.20 0.66
N ALA A 539 -18.90 -27.91 1.29
CA ALA A 539 -18.76 -28.02 2.74
C ALA A 539 -19.65 -26.99 3.47
N ILE A 540 -19.71 -25.77 2.96
CA ILE A 540 -20.58 -24.68 3.47
C ILE A 540 -22.05 -25.11 3.34
N ALA A 541 -22.45 -25.63 2.18
CA ALA A 541 -23.80 -26.12 1.94
C ALA A 541 -24.23 -27.22 2.91
N GLU A 542 -23.30 -28.14 3.24
CA GLU A 542 -23.58 -29.21 4.20
C GLU A 542 -23.75 -28.67 5.63
N ILE A 543 -22.92 -27.71 6.05
CA ILE A 543 -23.12 -27.08 7.37
C ILE A 543 -24.42 -26.26 7.39
N ARG A 544 -24.81 -25.60 6.29
CA ARG A 544 -26.09 -24.87 6.19
C ARG A 544 -27.30 -25.78 6.40
N LYS A 545 -27.31 -26.98 5.87
CA LYS A 545 -28.36 -27.97 6.17
C LYS A 545 -28.51 -28.22 7.67
N GLY A 546 -27.40 -28.31 8.39
CA GLY A 546 -27.41 -28.43 9.85
C GLY A 546 -27.95 -27.16 10.54
N TYR A 547 -27.65 -26.01 10.01
CA TYR A 547 -28.14 -24.71 10.51
C TYR A 547 -29.66 -24.56 10.35
N GLU A 548 -30.21 -25.03 9.25
CA GLU A 548 -31.65 -25.03 8.96
C GLU A 548 -32.38 -26.19 9.67
N GLY A 549 -31.63 -27.23 10.16
CA GLY A 549 -32.17 -28.42 10.82
C GLY A 549 -31.95 -28.46 12.34
N ASN A 550 -31.70 -29.68 12.86
CA ASN A 550 -31.66 -29.94 14.30
C ASN A 550 -30.32 -29.57 14.99
N HIS A 551 -29.30 -29.18 14.23
CA HIS A 551 -27.96 -28.89 14.76
C HIS A 551 -27.60 -27.39 14.61
N LYS A 552 -28.60 -26.51 14.71
CA LYS A 552 -28.50 -25.07 14.42
C LYS A 552 -27.31 -24.42 15.14
N GLN A 553 -27.14 -24.66 16.44
CA GLN A 553 -26.08 -24.01 17.22
C GLN A 553 -24.66 -24.40 16.77
N ALA A 554 -24.42 -25.70 16.61
CA ALA A 554 -23.11 -26.20 16.20
C ALA A 554 -22.75 -25.77 14.75
N ALA A 555 -23.76 -25.77 13.88
CA ALA A 555 -23.61 -25.29 12.51
C ALA A 555 -23.33 -23.76 12.46
N TYR A 556 -24.03 -22.97 13.26
CA TYR A 556 -23.80 -21.53 13.44
C TYR A 556 -22.36 -21.25 13.87
N GLU A 557 -21.88 -21.90 14.92
CA GLU A 557 -20.51 -21.75 15.41
C GLU A 557 -19.49 -22.11 14.33
N ALA A 558 -19.70 -23.19 13.59
CA ALA A 558 -18.81 -23.63 12.52
C ALA A 558 -18.79 -22.61 11.35
N LEU A 559 -19.94 -22.14 10.89
CA LEU A 559 -20.04 -21.15 9.78
C LEU A 559 -19.30 -19.85 10.11
N LEU A 560 -19.36 -19.37 11.34
CA LEU A 560 -18.65 -18.18 11.77
C LEU A 560 -17.11 -18.31 11.77
N THR A 561 -16.58 -19.54 11.78
CA THR A 561 -15.12 -19.76 11.74
C THR A 561 -14.53 -19.77 10.32
N ILE A 562 -15.37 -19.90 9.29
CA ILE A 562 -14.90 -20.00 7.90
C ILE A 562 -14.34 -18.66 7.43
N ASP A 563 -13.07 -18.63 7.04
CA ASP A 563 -12.38 -17.43 6.54
C ASP A 563 -12.28 -17.49 5.00
N ASN A 564 -13.43 -17.38 4.36
CA ASN A 564 -13.60 -17.42 2.90
C ASN A 564 -14.57 -16.33 2.46
N THR A 565 -14.27 -15.64 1.38
CA THR A 565 -15.10 -14.55 0.84
C THR A 565 -16.48 -15.05 0.34
N GLU A 566 -16.64 -16.32 -0.02
CA GLU A 566 -17.94 -16.92 -0.33
C GLU A 566 -18.94 -16.82 0.84
N MET A 567 -18.42 -16.75 2.06
CA MET A 567 -19.25 -16.57 3.26
C MET A 567 -19.92 -15.19 3.35
N ILE A 568 -19.45 -14.18 2.61
CA ILE A 568 -20.04 -12.84 2.66
C ILE A 568 -21.54 -12.90 2.33
N THR A 569 -21.93 -13.55 1.24
CA THR A 569 -23.33 -13.72 0.86
C THR A 569 -24.10 -14.56 1.90
N VAL A 570 -23.52 -15.68 2.32
CA VAL A 570 -24.16 -16.59 3.29
C VAL A 570 -24.42 -15.90 4.62
N LEU A 571 -23.44 -15.18 5.16
CA LEU A 571 -23.60 -14.45 6.43
C LEU A 571 -24.63 -13.32 6.32
N PHE A 572 -24.69 -12.65 5.18
CA PHE A 572 -25.71 -11.61 5.00
C PHE A 572 -27.14 -12.18 4.99
N GLU A 573 -27.36 -13.28 4.27
CA GLU A 573 -28.64 -14.02 4.28
C GLU A 573 -29.01 -14.50 5.69
N MET A 574 -28.05 -15.05 6.42
CA MET A 574 -28.25 -15.47 7.82
C MET A 574 -28.64 -14.27 8.71
N ALA A 575 -27.96 -13.13 8.59
CA ALA A 575 -28.26 -11.94 9.39
C ALA A 575 -29.66 -11.39 9.13
N GLN A 576 -30.18 -11.55 7.91
CA GLN A 576 -31.55 -11.14 7.56
C GLN A 576 -32.61 -12.03 8.21
N THR A 577 -32.32 -13.33 8.39
CA THR A 577 -33.28 -14.34 8.87
C THR A 577 -33.15 -14.64 10.35
N ASP A 578 -31.93 -14.70 10.90
CA ASP A 578 -31.68 -15.00 12.30
C ASP A 578 -31.47 -13.72 13.14
N LYS A 579 -32.60 -13.12 13.55
CA LYS A 579 -32.59 -11.85 14.29
C LYS A 579 -31.87 -11.95 15.65
N SER A 580 -31.88 -13.14 16.29
CA SER A 580 -31.25 -13.33 17.60
C SER A 580 -29.72 -13.26 17.53
N ASN A 581 -29.12 -13.71 16.45
CA ASN A 581 -27.68 -13.76 16.25
C ASN A 581 -27.18 -12.70 15.24
N ALA A 582 -28.08 -11.87 14.69
CA ALA A 582 -27.79 -10.94 13.60
C ALA A 582 -26.54 -10.07 13.86
N GLN A 583 -26.36 -9.55 15.08
CA GLN A 583 -25.22 -8.67 15.38
C GLN A 583 -23.87 -9.38 15.34
N ALA A 584 -23.79 -10.62 15.86
CA ALA A 584 -22.57 -11.43 15.79
C ALA A 584 -22.27 -11.85 14.34
N ILE A 585 -23.29 -12.23 13.58
CA ILE A 585 -23.18 -12.57 12.17
C ILE A 585 -22.70 -11.36 11.35
N LEU A 586 -23.28 -10.18 11.58
CA LEU A 586 -22.89 -8.93 10.90
C LEU A 586 -21.46 -8.49 11.27
N ASN A 587 -21.00 -8.72 12.50
CA ASN A 587 -19.62 -8.49 12.86
C ASN A 587 -18.68 -9.37 12.01
N ARG A 588 -18.96 -10.67 11.91
CA ARG A 588 -18.17 -11.58 11.07
C ARG A 588 -18.24 -11.23 9.58
N TYR A 589 -19.43 -10.89 9.08
CA TYR A 589 -19.63 -10.36 7.74
C TYR A 589 -18.71 -9.16 7.48
N THR A 590 -18.73 -8.19 8.40
CA THR A 590 -17.93 -6.96 8.30
C THR A 590 -16.44 -7.26 8.27
N ASP A 591 -15.97 -8.24 9.06
CA ASP A 591 -14.57 -8.70 9.04
C ASP A 591 -14.17 -9.24 7.67
N LEU A 592 -15.01 -10.10 7.05
CA LEU A 592 -14.73 -10.68 5.74
C LEU A 592 -14.78 -9.64 4.62
N VAL A 593 -15.75 -8.72 4.64
CA VAL A 593 -15.82 -7.61 3.68
C VAL A 593 -14.57 -6.73 3.80
N SER A 594 -14.11 -6.43 5.02
CA SER A 594 -12.91 -5.61 5.23
C SER A 594 -11.65 -6.25 4.64
N LYS A 595 -11.51 -7.57 4.77
CA LYS A 595 -10.40 -8.37 4.24
C LYS A 595 -10.51 -8.65 2.74
N SER A 596 -11.70 -8.52 2.14
CA SER A 596 -11.94 -8.83 0.73
C SER A 596 -11.24 -7.84 -0.20
N GLU A 597 -11.01 -8.27 -1.44
CA GLU A 597 -10.50 -7.43 -2.54
C GLU A 597 -11.59 -6.62 -3.25
N GLN A 598 -12.78 -6.50 -2.64
CA GLN A 598 -13.85 -5.67 -3.17
C GLN A 598 -13.39 -4.23 -3.38
N LYS A 599 -13.84 -3.62 -4.48
CA LYS A 599 -13.60 -2.20 -4.77
C LYS A 599 -14.29 -1.31 -3.72
N PRO A 600 -13.85 -0.06 -3.53
CA PRO A 600 -14.45 0.86 -2.56
C PRO A 600 -15.98 0.98 -2.69
N ILE A 601 -16.51 0.99 -3.90
CA ILE A 601 -17.94 1.09 -4.14
C ILE A 601 -18.71 -0.20 -3.77
N GLU A 602 -18.10 -1.36 -3.95
CA GLU A 602 -18.66 -2.65 -3.54
C GLU A 602 -18.64 -2.79 -2.01
N LYS A 603 -17.58 -2.32 -1.37
CA LYS A 603 -17.50 -2.23 0.10
C LYS A 603 -18.53 -1.25 0.66
N TYR A 604 -18.73 -0.12 -0.02
CA TYR A 604 -19.82 0.80 0.33
C TYR A 604 -21.19 0.08 0.34
N GLN A 605 -21.49 -0.69 -0.70
CA GLN A 605 -22.74 -1.46 -0.75
C GLN A 605 -22.86 -2.43 0.42
N SER A 606 -21.81 -3.23 0.63
CA SER A 606 -21.76 -4.24 1.69
C SER A 606 -21.92 -3.63 3.08
N TYR A 607 -21.20 -2.55 3.38
CA TYR A 607 -21.29 -1.87 4.68
C TYR A 607 -22.62 -1.14 4.88
N SER A 608 -23.17 -0.53 3.83
CA SER A 608 -24.49 0.14 3.91
C SER A 608 -25.61 -0.85 4.20
N GLN A 609 -25.59 -2.02 3.56
CA GLN A 609 -26.56 -3.09 3.82
C GLN A 609 -26.42 -3.63 5.25
N ALA A 610 -25.20 -3.81 5.74
CA ALA A 610 -24.95 -4.23 7.11
C ALA A 610 -25.39 -3.18 8.13
N LEU A 611 -25.14 -1.91 7.87
CA LEU A 611 -25.53 -0.79 8.74
C LEU A 611 -27.04 -0.69 8.88
N ALA A 612 -27.80 -0.95 7.80
CA ALA A 612 -29.25 -0.96 7.84
C ALA A 612 -29.85 -2.07 8.74
N LEU A 613 -29.10 -3.14 8.99
CA LEU A 613 -29.52 -4.26 9.85
C LEU A 613 -28.90 -4.17 11.27
N ALA A 614 -27.86 -3.34 11.46
CA ALA A 614 -27.14 -3.23 12.72
C ALA A 614 -27.97 -2.46 13.76
N SER A 615 -28.17 -3.07 14.93
CA SER A 615 -28.83 -2.46 16.10
C SER A 615 -27.83 -2.17 17.25
N ASP A 616 -26.68 -2.83 17.27
CA ASP A 616 -25.59 -2.57 18.23
C ASP A 616 -24.84 -1.29 17.85
N VAL A 617 -24.77 -0.35 18.78
CA VAL A 617 -24.08 0.95 18.60
C VAL A 617 -22.58 0.79 18.26
N LYS A 618 -21.89 -0.19 18.84
CA LYS A 618 -20.48 -0.43 18.54
C LYS A 618 -20.30 -0.88 17.09
N LEU A 619 -21.17 -1.78 16.62
CA LEU A 619 -21.15 -2.23 15.23
C LEU A 619 -21.56 -1.10 14.27
N GLN A 620 -22.56 -0.28 14.63
CA GLN A 620 -22.94 0.90 13.85
C GLN A 620 -21.76 1.86 13.70
N ASN A 621 -21.10 2.23 14.78
CA ASN A 621 -19.93 3.11 14.76
C ASN A 621 -18.79 2.54 13.91
N ARG A 622 -18.53 1.24 14.03
CA ARG A 622 -17.55 0.56 13.18
C ARG A 622 -17.88 0.64 11.70
N LEU A 623 -19.13 0.33 11.34
CA LEU A 623 -19.60 0.36 9.94
C LEU A 623 -19.59 1.78 9.37
N ILE A 624 -19.97 2.78 10.16
CA ILE A 624 -19.90 4.21 9.79
C ILE A 624 -18.44 4.61 9.50
N GLY A 625 -17.49 4.23 10.36
CA GLY A 625 -16.07 4.49 10.13
C GLY A 625 -15.55 3.80 8.86
N LEU A 626 -15.95 2.54 8.62
CA LEU A 626 -15.60 1.80 7.39
C LEU A 626 -16.21 2.43 6.14
N LEU A 627 -17.45 2.92 6.20
CA LEU A 627 -18.07 3.70 5.12
C LEU A 627 -17.28 4.97 4.83
N GLY A 628 -16.83 5.70 5.87
CA GLY A 628 -15.93 6.83 5.70
C GLY A 628 -14.65 6.47 4.94
N GLY A 629 -14.06 5.31 5.29
CA GLY A 629 -12.86 4.78 4.65
C GLY A 629 -13.03 4.33 3.18
N THR A 630 -14.26 4.18 2.68
CA THR A 630 -14.50 3.93 1.25
C THR A 630 -14.25 5.15 0.38
N HIS A 631 -14.27 6.34 0.94
CA HIS A 631 -14.15 7.65 0.27
C HIS A 631 -15.16 7.88 -0.86
N THR A 632 -16.27 7.13 -0.90
CA THR A 632 -17.30 7.26 -1.93
C THR A 632 -18.27 8.38 -1.59
N GLN A 633 -18.71 9.14 -2.59
CA GLN A 633 -19.70 10.22 -2.39
C GLN A 633 -21.04 9.68 -1.88
N GLN A 634 -21.41 8.47 -2.30
CA GLN A 634 -22.63 7.79 -1.85
C GLN A 634 -22.64 7.56 -0.34
N ALA A 635 -21.47 7.31 0.25
CA ALA A 635 -21.36 7.07 1.69
C ALA A 635 -21.76 8.32 2.51
N LEU A 636 -21.55 9.55 2.00
CA LEU A 636 -22.01 10.78 2.68
C LEU A 636 -23.50 10.75 2.98
N LEU A 637 -24.32 10.33 2.01
CA LEU A 637 -25.77 10.28 2.16
C LEU A 637 -26.23 9.23 3.18
N VAL A 638 -25.41 8.17 3.35
CA VAL A 638 -25.70 7.10 4.31
C VAL A 638 -25.27 7.48 5.72
N VAL A 639 -24.07 8.10 5.88
CA VAL A 639 -23.52 8.38 7.21
C VAL A 639 -24.02 9.70 7.81
N ALA A 640 -24.32 10.71 6.98
CA ALA A 640 -24.71 12.03 7.47
C ALA A 640 -25.92 12.01 8.42
N PRO A 641 -27.00 11.22 8.20
CA PRO A 641 -28.13 11.16 9.13
C PRO A 641 -27.75 10.64 10.54
N TYR A 642 -26.69 9.84 10.67
CA TYR A 642 -26.23 9.33 11.97
C TYR A 642 -25.58 10.40 12.85
N MET A 643 -25.29 11.60 12.32
CA MET A 643 -24.89 12.76 13.12
C MET A 643 -26.02 13.29 14.00
N ASP A 644 -27.29 12.93 13.73
CA ASP A 644 -28.46 13.30 14.55
C ASP A 644 -28.65 12.38 15.77
N ASN A 645 -27.96 11.26 15.83
CA ASN A 645 -28.05 10.27 16.88
C ASN A 645 -26.81 10.32 17.77
N GLN A 646 -26.94 10.81 18.98
CA GLN A 646 -25.81 11.05 19.90
C GLN A 646 -24.81 9.87 20.02
N PRO A 647 -25.23 8.58 20.13
CA PRO A 647 -24.28 7.48 20.23
C PRO A 647 -23.43 7.23 18.98
N THR A 648 -23.80 7.76 17.82
CA THR A 648 -23.11 7.57 16.53
C THR A 648 -22.59 8.87 15.93
N ALA A 649 -22.92 10.02 16.55
CA ALA A 649 -22.68 11.36 16.01
C ALA A 649 -21.20 11.63 15.71
N GLU A 650 -20.31 11.29 16.64
CA GLU A 650 -18.86 11.47 16.49
C GLU A 650 -18.30 10.64 15.34
N SER A 651 -18.65 9.34 15.30
CA SER A 651 -18.21 8.45 14.19
C SER A 651 -18.73 8.92 12.84
N ALA A 652 -19.97 9.41 12.78
CA ALA A 652 -20.56 9.94 11.57
C ALA A 652 -19.90 11.25 11.12
N ALA A 653 -19.62 12.16 12.06
CA ALA A 653 -18.87 13.39 11.79
C ALA A 653 -17.46 13.09 11.27
N GLY A 654 -16.77 12.11 11.85
CA GLY A 654 -15.47 11.62 11.39
C GLY A 654 -15.51 11.03 9.98
N ALA A 655 -16.55 10.25 9.67
CA ALA A 655 -16.75 9.69 8.33
C ALA A 655 -17.03 10.80 7.29
N VAL A 656 -17.89 11.76 7.59
CA VAL A 656 -18.16 12.93 6.72
C VAL A 656 -16.86 13.70 6.45
N ARG A 657 -16.09 14.05 7.50
CA ARG A 657 -14.80 14.71 7.38
C ARG A 657 -13.86 13.94 6.44
N THR A 658 -13.73 12.64 6.65
CA THR A 658 -12.82 11.78 5.87
C THR A 658 -13.21 11.74 4.40
N ILE A 659 -14.50 11.57 4.08
CA ILE A 659 -14.97 11.51 2.70
C ILE A 659 -14.77 12.85 2.00
N VAL A 660 -15.14 13.98 2.67
CA VAL A 660 -15.02 15.32 2.06
C VAL A 660 -13.55 15.66 1.86
N SER A 661 -12.66 15.41 2.82
CA SER A 661 -11.22 15.64 2.69
C SER A 661 -10.62 14.97 1.46
N LYS A 662 -11.03 13.73 1.18
CA LYS A 662 -10.53 12.96 0.02
C LYS A 662 -11.13 13.38 -1.33
N ASN A 663 -12.23 14.10 -1.31
CA ASN A 663 -12.95 14.56 -2.50
C ASN A 663 -13.06 16.09 -2.54
N ILE A 664 -12.17 16.81 -1.89
CA ILE A 664 -12.26 18.25 -1.65
C ILE A 664 -12.34 19.08 -2.94
N GLU A 665 -11.74 18.59 -4.03
CA GLU A 665 -11.72 19.27 -5.32
C GLU A 665 -13.03 19.12 -6.11
N THR A 666 -13.84 18.09 -5.79
CA THR A 666 -15.04 17.72 -6.56
C THR A 666 -16.33 17.88 -5.77
N LEU A 667 -16.27 17.82 -4.44
CA LEU A 667 -17.40 18.04 -3.56
C LEU A 667 -17.51 19.50 -3.15
N GLY A 668 -18.71 20.06 -3.22
CA GLY A 668 -18.98 21.44 -2.85
C GLY A 668 -20.47 21.71 -2.70
N GLY A 669 -20.81 22.99 -2.59
CA GLY A 669 -22.21 23.45 -2.50
C GLY A 669 -22.77 23.45 -1.07
N GLY A 670 -24.00 23.97 -0.96
CA GLY A 670 -24.67 24.24 0.32
C GLY A 670 -24.91 23.01 1.18
N GLN A 671 -25.19 21.85 0.58
CA GLN A 671 -25.44 20.60 1.31
C GLN A 671 -24.15 20.08 1.98
N ILE A 672 -23.01 20.12 1.30
CA ILE A 672 -21.72 19.69 1.87
C ILE A 672 -21.28 20.64 2.99
N ARG A 673 -21.44 21.97 2.78
CA ARG A 673 -21.20 22.96 3.84
C ARG A 673 -22.05 22.71 5.08
N ALA A 674 -23.34 22.39 4.90
CA ALA A 674 -24.23 22.05 6.01
C ALA A 674 -23.79 20.79 6.77
N MET A 675 -23.39 19.72 6.04
CA MET A 675 -22.86 18.50 6.64
C MET A 675 -21.58 18.75 7.44
N LEU A 676 -20.63 19.55 6.92
CA LEU A 676 -19.40 19.91 7.63
C LEU A 676 -19.66 20.77 8.86
N ASN A 677 -20.55 21.77 8.79
CA ASN A 677 -20.92 22.57 9.93
C ASN A 677 -21.60 21.72 11.03
N LYS A 678 -22.42 20.76 10.64
CA LYS A 678 -23.02 19.80 11.59
C LYS A 678 -21.94 18.89 12.21
N ALA A 679 -20.95 18.46 11.43
CA ALA A 679 -19.83 17.69 11.96
C ALA A 679 -19.01 18.49 12.99
N ILE A 680 -18.81 19.79 12.79
CA ILE A 680 -18.21 20.68 13.80
C ILE A 680 -19.04 20.63 15.09
N THR A 681 -20.36 20.80 15.02
CA THR A 681 -21.22 20.74 16.21
C THR A 681 -21.14 19.40 16.94
N CYS A 682 -21.03 18.28 16.18
CA CYS A 682 -20.83 16.97 16.81
C CYS A 682 -19.48 16.88 17.55
N PHE A 683 -18.39 17.40 16.97
CA PHE A 683 -17.08 17.43 17.64
C PHE A 683 -17.02 18.42 18.80
N GLU A 684 -17.72 19.56 18.74
CA GLU A 684 -17.85 20.49 19.88
C GLU A 684 -18.51 19.81 21.08
N ALA A 685 -19.47 18.91 20.85
CA ALA A 685 -20.13 18.13 21.90
C ALA A 685 -19.21 17.07 22.53
N VAL A 686 -18.16 16.61 21.86
CA VAL A 686 -17.12 15.70 22.38
C VAL A 686 -16.15 16.48 23.27
N GLY A 687 -15.59 17.60 22.77
CA GLY A 687 -14.85 18.59 23.55
C GLY A 687 -13.45 18.20 23.99
N ASP A 688 -12.86 17.12 23.47
CA ASP A 688 -11.49 16.72 23.73
C ASP A 688 -10.48 17.36 22.72
N ALA A 689 -9.18 17.07 22.89
CA ALA A 689 -8.14 17.61 22.05
C ALA A 689 -8.24 17.13 20.59
N ASP A 690 -8.61 15.86 20.37
CA ASP A 690 -8.75 15.27 19.04
C ASP A 690 -9.94 15.87 18.29
N ALA A 691 -11.04 16.15 18.98
CA ALA A 691 -12.17 16.89 18.46
C ALA A 691 -11.76 18.31 18.03
N GLY A 692 -10.90 18.98 18.81
CA GLY A 692 -10.35 20.30 18.48
C GLY A 692 -9.60 20.30 17.14
N TYR A 693 -8.72 19.36 16.93
CA TYR A 693 -8.00 19.17 15.64
C TYR A 693 -8.96 18.86 14.48
N ALA A 694 -9.99 18.04 14.72
CA ALA A 694 -10.98 17.72 13.69
C ALA A 694 -11.78 18.96 13.28
N ILE A 695 -12.14 19.82 14.22
CA ILE A 695 -12.84 21.10 13.97
C ILE A 695 -11.99 22.04 13.12
N ASP A 696 -10.69 22.20 13.47
CA ASP A 696 -9.79 23.08 12.71
C ASP A 696 -9.56 22.57 11.28
N ASP A 697 -9.42 21.26 11.11
CA ASP A 697 -9.33 20.62 9.79
C ASP A 697 -10.60 20.89 8.95
N ILE A 698 -11.80 20.72 9.54
CA ILE A 698 -13.07 21.00 8.84
C ILE A 698 -13.20 22.48 8.48
N LYS A 699 -12.78 23.41 9.34
CA LYS A 699 -12.76 24.85 9.01
C LYS A 699 -11.87 25.13 7.81
N GLY A 700 -10.67 24.52 7.76
CA GLY A 700 -9.78 24.58 6.60
C GLY A 700 -10.38 24.00 5.31
N MET A 701 -11.20 22.94 5.42
CA MET A 701 -11.94 22.41 4.28
C MET A 701 -13.03 23.38 3.80
N LEU A 702 -13.79 23.98 4.73
CA LEU A 702 -14.86 24.93 4.39
C LEU A 702 -14.33 26.15 3.60
N GLU A 703 -13.09 26.55 3.82
CA GLU A 703 -12.43 27.61 3.05
C GLU A 703 -12.06 27.18 1.63
N LYS A 704 -11.75 25.90 1.43
CA LYS A 704 -11.28 25.33 0.16
C LYS A 704 -12.38 24.73 -0.70
N LEU A 705 -13.59 24.56 -0.15
CA LEU A 705 -14.69 23.93 -0.88
C LEU A 705 -15.05 24.70 -2.16
N PRO A 706 -15.14 24.03 -3.32
CA PRO A 706 -15.60 24.65 -4.56
C PRO A 706 -17.02 25.23 -4.40
N GLU A 707 -17.25 26.35 -5.06
CA GLU A 707 -18.61 26.88 -5.23
C GLU A 707 -19.36 25.98 -6.23
N VAL A 708 -20.38 25.29 -5.75
CA VAL A 708 -21.26 24.45 -6.56
C VAL A 708 -22.68 24.98 -6.41
N GLU A 709 -23.35 25.23 -7.54
CA GLU A 709 -24.73 25.66 -7.54
C GLU A 709 -25.62 24.61 -6.86
N THR A 710 -26.43 25.06 -5.90
CA THR A 710 -27.44 24.24 -5.24
C THR A 710 -28.79 24.58 -5.85
N SER A 711 -29.42 23.59 -6.51
CA SER A 711 -30.79 23.78 -7.02
C SER A 711 -31.79 23.79 -5.86
N PRO A 712 -32.73 24.71 -5.86
CA PRO A 712 -33.77 24.73 -4.84
C PRO A 712 -34.69 23.49 -4.96
N LYS A 713 -35.37 23.15 -3.87
CA LYS A 713 -36.37 22.09 -3.87
C LYS A 713 -37.44 22.40 -4.89
N PHE A 714 -37.69 21.45 -5.78
CA PHE A 714 -38.66 21.60 -6.83
C PHE A 714 -40.10 21.47 -6.31
N VAL A 715 -40.98 22.38 -6.73
CA VAL A 715 -42.44 22.33 -6.47
C VAL A 715 -43.13 22.52 -7.80
N LEU A 716 -44.21 21.75 -8.05
CA LEU A 716 -45.05 21.93 -9.25
C LEU A 716 -45.62 23.32 -9.28
N SER A 717 -45.77 23.90 -10.48
CA SER A 717 -46.60 25.08 -10.65
C SER A 717 -48.08 24.77 -10.39
N ASP A 718 -48.88 25.79 -10.09
CA ASP A 718 -50.32 25.63 -9.89
C ASP A 718 -51.00 25.00 -11.11
N GLU A 719 -50.51 25.32 -12.32
CA GLU A 719 -51.02 24.73 -13.57
C GLU A 719 -50.67 23.26 -13.67
N GLU A 720 -49.36 22.88 -13.45
CA GLU A 720 -48.94 21.49 -13.51
C GLU A 720 -49.65 20.63 -12.46
N ALA A 721 -49.84 21.17 -11.25
CA ALA A 721 -50.56 20.48 -10.18
C ALA A 721 -52.04 20.24 -10.57
N LYS A 722 -52.69 21.26 -11.13
CA LYS A 722 -54.11 21.15 -11.65
C LYS A 722 -54.21 20.18 -12.83
N GLU A 723 -53.16 20.13 -13.66
CA GLU A 723 -53.09 19.18 -14.77
C GLU A 723 -52.84 17.74 -14.33
N GLY A 724 -52.47 17.49 -13.07
CA GLY A 724 -52.26 16.16 -12.50
C GLY A 724 -50.85 15.62 -12.68
N PHE A 725 -49.84 16.49 -12.74
CA PHE A 725 -48.45 16.06 -12.63
C PHE A 725 -48.13 15.56 -11.23
N GLU A 726 -47.28 14.55 -11.15
CA GLU A 726 -46.69 13.99 -9.93
C GLU A 726 -45.18 14.22 -9.97
N VAL A 727 -44.55 14.60 -8.83
CA VAL A 727 -43.10 14.79 -8.73
C VAL A 727 -42.41 13.45 -8.55
N LEU A 728 -41.42 13.14 -9.37
CA LEU A 728 -40.57 11.95 -9.25
C LEU A 728 -39.24 12.22 -8.62
N PHE A 729 -38.73 13.48 -8.73
CA PHE A 729 -37.54 13.96 -8.04
C PHE A 729 -37.62 15.47 -7.80
N ASP A 730 -37.62 15.85 -6.54
CA ASP A 730 -37.76 17.23 -6.08
C ASP A 730 -36.44 17.88 -5.64
N GLY A 731 -35.33 17.14 -5.69
CA GLY A 731 -33.99 17.57 -5.23
C GLY A 731 -33.49 16.87 -3.96
N GLU A 732 -34.33 16.07 -3.29
CA GLU A 732 -33.96 15.48 -1.98
C GLU A 732 -33.51 14.02 -2.06
N ASN A 733 -34.34 13.13 -2.62
CA ASN A 733 -34.10 11.69 -2.56
C ASN A 733 -34.64 10.92 -3.79
N LEU A 734 -34.26 9.65 -3.86
CA LEU A 734 -34.73 8.73 -4.93
C LEU A 734 -35.83 7.77 -4.46
N ASP A 735 -36.78 8.21 -3.62
CA ASP A 735 -37.80 7.35 -3.05
C ASP A 735 -38.82 6.83 -4.07
N GLN A 736 -39.01 7.57 -5.16
CA GLN A 736 -39.91 7.16 -6.27
C GLN A 736 -39.20 6.22 -7.27
N TRP A 737 -37.92 5.90 -7.04
CA TRP A 737 -37.06 5.19 -7.96
C TRP A 737 -36.60 3.84 -7.40
N THR A 738 -36.25 2.92 -8.30
CA THR A 738 -35.71 1.59 -8.04
C THR A 738 -34.59 1.26 -9.05
N GLY A 739 -34.05 0.07 -9.02
CA GLY A 739 -32.90 -0.34 -9.85
C GLY A 739 -31.57 0.14 -9.29
N ASN A 740 -30.67 0.54 -10.14
CA ASN A 740 -29.30 0.92 -9.74
C ASN A 740 -29.23 2.36 -9.21
N LYS A 741 -29.51 2.54 -7.91
CA LYS A 741 -29.42 3.86 -7.27
C LYS A 741 -27.98 4.33 -7.02
N ILE A 742 -26.98 3.45 -7.15
CA ILE A 742 -25.57 3.76 -6.83
C ILE A 742 -24.99 4.74 -7.82
N ASN A 743 -25.36 4.61 -9.09
CA ASN A 743 -24.88 5.47 -10.16
C ASN A 743 -25.57 6.85 -10.20
N TYR A 744 -26.58 7.07 -9.38
CA TYR A 744 -27.40 8.28 -9.35
C TYR A 744 -27.39 8.89 -7.94
N VAL A 745 -26.57 9.90 -7.73
CA VAL A 745 -26.34 10.50 -6.40
C VAL A 745 -27.14 11.78 -6.25
N PRO A 746 -28.21 11.80 -5.43
CA PRO A 746 -28.97 13.01 -5.15
C PRO A 746 -28.19 13.93 -4.23
N MET A 747 -27.62 15.02 -4.77
CA MET A 747 -26.81 15.96 -4.01
C MET A 747 -26.93 17.37 -4.56
N ASN A 748 -27.00 18.37 -3.68
CA ASN A 748 -27.20 19.78 -4.02
C ASN A 748 -28.45 20.06 -4.89
N GLY A 749 -29.53 19.33 -4.64
CA GLY A 749 -30.81 19.51 -5.34
C GLY A 749 -30.89 18.88 -6.75
N VAL A 750 -29.86 18.10 -7.14
CA VAL A 750 -29.77 17.44 -8.45
C VAL A 750 -29.40 15.98 -8.30
N ILE A 751 -29.76 15.15 -9.28
CA ILE A 751 -29.19 13.79 -9.43
C ILE A 751 -27.88 13.94 -10.22
N ASN A 752 -26.75 13.60 -9.61
CA ASN A 752 -25.47 13.48 -10.29
C ASN A 752 -25.31 12.05 -10.80
N VAL A 753 -25.20 11.87 -12.11
CA VAL A 753 -24.92 10.56 -12.70
C VAL A 753 -23.41 10.30 -12.58
N SER A 754 -23.05 9.25 -11.86
CA SER A 754 -21.66 8.85 -11.64
C SER A 754 -21.21 7.74 -12.61
N ALA A 755 -19.96 7.32 -12.49
CA ALA A 755 -19.43 6.21 -13.26
C ALA A 755 -20.26 4.93 -13.05
N HIS A 756 -20.33 4.09 -14.09
CA HIS A 756 -21.13 2.87 -14.09
C HIS A 756 -20.56 1.83 -13.10
N TYR A 757 -21.40 1.42 -12.14
CA TYR A 757 -21.09 0.36 -11.18
C TYR A 757 -22.26 -0.63 -11.11
N GLY A 758 -21.96 -1.90 -11.39
CA GLY A 758 -22.86 -3.02 -11.20
C GLY A 758 -24.15 -3.04 -12.05
N GLY A 759 -24.65 -4.21 -12.33
CA GLY A 759 -25.92 -4.44 -13.03
C GLY A 759 -26.02 -3.79 -14.41
N ASP A 760 -27.25 -3.44 -14.81
CA ASP A 760 -27.55 -2.74 -16.06
C ASP A 760 -27.27 -1.22 -15.98
N GLY A 761 -26.94 -0.70 -14.80
CA GLY A 761 -26.64 0.71 -14.56
C GLY A 761 -27.85 1.64 -14.58
N ASN A 762 -29.06 1.12 -14.74
CA ASN A 762 -30.25 1.91 -14.99
C ASN A 762 -31.04 2.25 -13.70
N LEU A 763 -31.56 3.48 -13.63
CA LEU A 763 -32.47 3.94 -12.59
C LEU A 763 -33.89 3.92 -13.14
N TYR A 764 -34.78 3.16 -12.50
CA TYR A 764 -36.18 3.01 -12.95
C TYR A 764 -37.18 3.65 -12.00
N THR A 765 -38.30 4.14 -12.53
CA THR A 765 -39.49 4.49 -11.70
C THR A 765 -40.03 3.23 -10.99
N LYS A 766 -40.48 3.35 -9.73
CA LYS A 766 -41.16 2.24 -9.04
C LYS A 766 -42.47 1.82 -9.72
N LYS A 767 -43.18 2.79 -10.28
CA LYS A 767 -44.45 2.60 -10.98
C LYS A 767 -44.19 2.44 -12.48
N GLU A 768 -44.99 1.58 -13.12
CA GLU A 768 -45.06 1.46 -14.57
C GLU A 768 -46.04 2.48 -15.16
N TYR A 769 -45.76 2.89 -16.40
CA TYR A 769 -46.62 3.84 -17.16
C TYR A 769 -46.87 3.32 -18.56
N SER A 770 -48.07 3.67 -19.10
CA SER A 770 -48.46 3.37 -20.49
C SER A 770 -48.41 4.62 -21.35
N ASP A 771 -49.38 5.55 -21.16
CA ASP A 771 -49.42 6.85 -21.80
C ASP A 771 -49.08 7.93 -20.76
N PHE A 772 -48.23 8.89 -21.10
CA PHE A 772 -47.75 9.85 -20.13
C PHE A 772 -47.16 11.12 -20.78
N ILE A 773 -46.98 12.17 -19.97
CA ILE A 773 -46.08 13.30 -20.23
C ILE A 773 -45.00 13.27 -19.17
N PHE A 774 -43.75 13.12 -19.58
CA PHE A 774 -42.57 13.08 -18.71
C PHE A 774 -41.72 14.32 -18.94
N ARG A 775 -41.44 15.09 -17.89
CA ARG A 775 -40.69 16.33 -17.94
C ARG A 775 -39.50 16.25 -16.98
N PHE A 776 -38.36 16.73 -17.43
CA PHE A 776 -37.15 16.87 -16.60
C PHE A 776 -36.22 17.95 -17.16
N GLU A 777 -35.25 18.32 -16.36
CA GLU A 777 -34.16 19.15 -16.78
C GLU A 777 -32.86 18.36 -16.72
N PHE A 778 -31.97 18.54 -17.71
CA PHE A 778 -30.69 17.92 -17.79
C PHE A 778 -29.58 18.92 -18.09
N CYS A 779 -28.33 18.56 -17.66
CA CYS A 779 -27.14 19.38 -17.88
C CYS A 779 -25.95 18.49 -18.21
N PHE A 780 -25.31 18.75 -19.35
CA PHE A 780 -24.04 18.13 -19.72
C PHE A 780 -22.89 18.86 -19.05
N MET A 781 -22.12 18.14 -18.20
CA MET A 781 -21.00 18.71 -17.43
C MET A 781 -19.65 18.53 -18.11
N LYS A 782 -19.55 17.63 -19.09
CA LYS A 782 -18.37 17.38 -19.91
C LYS A 782 -18.77 17.03 -21.34
N GLU A 783 -17.81 17.07 -22.26
CA GLU A 783 -18.04 16.63 -23.64
C GLU A 783 -18.35 15.13 -23.73
N GLY A 784 -19.20 14.80 -24.69
CA GLY A 784 -19.48 13.42 -25.05
C GLY A 784 -20.33 12.64 -24.05
N VAL A 785 -21.11 13.33 -23.20
CA VAL A 785 -22.07 12.68 -22.30
C VAL A 785 -23.05 11.85 -23.10
N ASN A 786 -23.23 10.60 -22.71
CA ASN A 786 -24.22 9.67 -23.25
C ASN A 786 -25.10 9.13 -22.12
N ASN A 787 -26.40 9.10 -22.37
CA ASN A 787 -27.42 8.52 -21.50
C ASN A 787 -28.67 8.27 -22.37
N GLY A 788 -29.80 7.85 -21.76
CA GLY A 788 -31.08 7.67 -22.43
C GLY A 788 -32.21 7.67 -21.44
N VAL A 789 -33.45 7.93 -21.94
CA VAL A 789 -34.66 7.66 -21.19
C VAL A 789 -35.29 6.39 -21.76
N GLY A 790 -35.19 5.31 -21.01
CA GLY A 790 -35.93 4.07 -21.29
C GLY A 790 -37.41 4.28 -20.98
N ILE A 791 -38.29 3.95 -21.90
CA ILE A 791 -39.74 4.06 -21.73
C ILE A 791 -40.42 2.74 -22.03
N ARG A 792 -41.48 2.44 -21.28
CA ARG A 792 -42.22 1.16 -21.33
C ARG A 792 -41.30 -0.05 -21.32
N THR A 793 -40.26 0.01 -20.52
CA THR A 793 -39.22 -1.02 -20.46
C THR A 793 -39.36 -1.89 -19.22
N PRO A 794 -39.17 -3.23 -19.34
CA PRO A 794 -38.94 -4.09 -18.18
C PRO A 794 -37.62 -3.75 -17.50
N MET A 795 -37.47 -4.03 -16.21
CA MET A 795 -36.21 -3.90 -15.52
C MET A 795 -35.25 -5.03 -15.90
N GLY A 796 -33.92 -4.73 -15.90
CA GLY A 796 -32.87 -5.73 -16.07
C GLY A 796 -32.67 -6.21 -17.52
N VAL A 797 -33.16 -5.46 -18.50
CA VAL A 797 -33.02 -5.73 -19.92
C VAL A 797 -32.46 -4.52 -20.66
N ASP A 798 -32.05 -4.72 -21.91
CA ASP A 798 -31.61 -3.62 -22.79
C ASP A 798 -32.85 -2.79 -23.20
N ALA A 799 -32.97 -1.62 -22.62
CA ALA A 799 -34.14 -0.75 -22.82
C ALA A 799 -34.33 -0.33 -24.29
N ALA A 800 -33.27 -0.23 -25.09
CA ALA A 800 -33.34 0.17 -26.48
C ALA A 800 -34.08 -0.86 -27.38
N TYR A 801 -34.07 -2.13 -26.96
CA TYR A 801 -34.64 -3.23 -27.74
C TYR A 801 -35.84 -3.89 -27.06
N GLU A 802 -35.75 -4.10 -25.73
CA GLU A 802 -36.87 -4.75 -24.97
C GLU A 802 -37.91 -3.74 -24.42
N GLY A 803 -37.67 -2.47 -24.63
CA GLY A 803 -38.54 -1.32 -24.44
C GLY A 803 -38.37 -0.34 -25.59
N MET A 804 -38.24 0.94 -25.25
CA MET A 804 -37.82 2.01 -26.17
C MET A 804 -36.86 2.94 -25.44
N GLU A 805 -35.84 3.44 -26.14
CA GLU A 805 -34.95 4.45 -25.64
C GLU A 805 -35.13 5.78 -26.35
N ILE A 806 -35.34 6.86 -25.60
CA ILE A 806 -35.20 8.24 -26.09
C ILE A 806 -33.80 8.71 -25.74
N GLN A 807 -32.99 8.96 -26.76
CA GLN A 807 -31.56 9.24 -26.61
C GLN A 807 -31.30 10.55 -25.87
N ILE A 808 -30.43 10.53 -24.84
CA ILE A 808 -29.82 11.72 -24.24
C ILE A 808 -28.36 11.72 -24.63
N LEU A 809 -27.91 12.64 -25.49
CA LEU A 809 -26.58 12.63 -26.05
C LEU A 809 -26.05 14.04 -26.33
N ASP A 810 -24.86 14.36 -25.86
CA ASP A 810 -24.10 15.49 -26.35
C ASP A 810 -23.56 15.18 -27.76
N HIS A 811 -24.46 15.23 -28.74
CA HIS A 811 -24.18 14.78 -30.11
C HIS A 811 -23.26 15.73 -30.91
N ASP A 812 -22.93 16.91 -30.35
CA ASP A 812 -21.99 17.84 -30.98
C ASP A 812 -20.53 17.59 -30.57
N ALA A 813 -20.30 16.74 -29.59
CA ALA A 813 -18.96 16.36 -29.15
C ALA A 813 -18.14 15.72 -30.30
N PRO A 814 -16.84 16.06 -30.45
CA PRO A 814 -15.98 15.52 -31.52
C PRO A 814 -15.92 14.00 -31.62
N ILE A 815 -16.09 13.29 -30.51
CA ILE A 815 -16.14 11.83 -30.44
C ILE A 815 -17.32 11.27 -31.26
N TYR A 816 -18.42 12.06 -31.41
CA TYR A 816 -19.65 11.66 -32.07
C TYR A 816 -19.79 12.20 -33.52
N LYS A 817 -18.70 12.61 -34.14
CA LYS A 817 -18.69 13.12 -35.54
C LYS A 817 -19.28 12.15 -36.59
N ASN A 818 -19.34 10.86 -36.31
CA ASN A 818 -19.83 9.81 -37.21
C ASN A 818 -21.18 9.20 -36.78
N LEU A 819 -21.97 9.89 -35.96
CA LEU A 819 -23.30 9.40 -35.55
C LEU A 819 -24.21 9.17 -36.76
N ARG A 820 -24.99 8.10 -36.68
CA ARG A 820 -26.12 7.89 -37.55
C ARG A 820 -27.30 8.75 -37.10
N GLU A 821 -28.22 9.11 -37.99
CA GLU A 821 -29.34 10.01 -37.72
C GLU A 821 -30.18 9.56 -36.51
N TYR A 822 -30.41 8.26 -36.33
CA TYR A 822 -31.18 7.70 -35.24
C TYR A 822 -30.46 7.66 -33.88
N GLN A 823 -29.21 8.11 -33.83
CA GLN A 823 -28.39 8.16 -32.60
C GLN A 823 -28.29 9.59 -32.03
N VAL A 824 -28.86 10.58 -32.70
CA VAL A 824 -28.86 11.96 -32.17
C VAL A 824 -29.82 12.09 -31.00
N HIS A 825 -29.61 13.08 -30.14
CA HIS A 825 -30.40 13.36 -28.95
C HIS A 825 -31.90 13.47 -29.32
N GLY A 826 -32.79 12.91 -28.47
CA GLY A 826 -34.25 12.89 -28.64
C GLY A 826 -34.74 11.87 -29.64
N SER A 827 -33.93 11.11 -30.36
CA SER A 827 -34.35 10.02 -31.25
C SER A 827 -35.00 8.89 -30.47
N VAL A 828 -36.04 8.28 -31.05
CA VAL A 828 -36.42 6.91 -30.65
C VAL A 828 -35.35 5.98 -31.25
N TYR A 829 -34.44 5.53 -30.43
CA TYR A 829 -33.20 4.83 -30.87
C TYR A 829 -33.50 3.68 -31.85
N GLY A 830 -32.87 3.71 -32.99
CA GLY A 830 -33.04 2.68 -34.04
C GLY A 830 -34.35 2.74 -34.83
N ILE A 831 -35.32 3.60 -34.48
CA ILE A 831 -36.67 3.63 -35.03
C ILE A 831 -37.06 4.96 -35.70
N ILE A 832 -36.93 6.09 -34.97
CA ILE A 832 -37.29 7.42 -35.51
C ILE A 832 -36.16 8.40 -35.17
N PRO A 833 -35.45 8.92 -36.19
CA PRO A 833 -34.47 9.98 -36.00
C PRO A 833 -35.13 11.27 -35.52
N ALA A 834 -34.49 11.97 -34.59
CA ALA A 834 -34.87 13.32 -34.19
C ALA A 834 -34.18 14.37 -35.07
N LYS A 835 -34.75 15.57 -35.08
CA LYS A 835 -34.10 16.75 -35.63
C LYS A 835 -32.89 17.10 -34.78
N ARG A 836 -31.71 17.28 -35.38
CA ARG A 836 -30.53 17.74 -34.69
C ARG A 836 -30.67 19.19 -34.26
N ILE A 837 -30.36 19.50 -33.02
CA ILE A 837 -30.36 20.85 -32.45
C ILE A 837 -28.93 21.16 -31.98
N VAL A 838 -28.64 22.43 -31.73
CA VAL A 838 -27.35 22.87 -31.14
C VAL A 838 -27.60 23.11 -29.65
N PHE A 839 -26.80 22.45 -28.82
CA PHE A 839 -26.90 22.64 -27.37
C PHE A 839 -26.17 23.95 -26.94
N PRO A 840 -26.62 24.58 -25.83
CA PRO A 840 -25.85 25.61 -25.19
C PRO A 840 -24.51 25.04 -24.66
N LYS A 841 -23.60 25.94 -24.23
CA LYS A 841 -22.33 25.54 -23.65
C LYS A 841 -22.51 24.56 -22.47
N LEU A 842 -21.53 23.69 -22.25
CA LEU A 842 -21.49 22.77 -21.11
C LEU A 842 -21.76 23.51 -19.79
N GLY A 843 -22.41 22.83 -18.85
CA GLY A 843 -22.84 23.43 -17.58
C GLY A 843 -24.14 24.23 -17.66
N THR A 844 -24.83 24.26 -18.81
CA THR A 844 -26.13 24.93 -18.96
C THR A 844 -27.28 23.91 -18.85
N TRP A 845 -28.32 24.28 -18.11
CA TRP A 845 -29.53 23.47 -17.97
C TRP A 845 -30.39 23.51 -19.24
N ASN A 846 -30.86 22.35 -19.66
CA ASN A 846 -31.78 22.14 -20.76
C ASN A 846 -33.08 21.56 -20.23
N THR A 847 -34.22 21.86 -20.86
CA THR A 847 -35.51 21.27 -20.54
C THR A 847 -35.89 20.22 -21.57
N GLU A 848 -36.45 19.11 -21.12
CA GLU A 848 -36.97 18.06 -22.02
C GLU A 848 -38.36 17.59 -21.60
N GLU A 849 -39.25 17.48 -22.59
CA GLU A 849 -40.57 16.90 -22.46
C GLU A 849 -40.72 15.74 -23.44
N ILE A 850 -41.11 14.58 -22.92
CA ILE A 850 -41.41 13.38 -23.69
C ILE A 850 -42.93 13.08 -23.51
N VAL A 851 -43.69 13.16 -24.57
CA VAL A 851 -45.12 12.80 -24.59
C VAL A 851 -45.29 11.46 -25.31
N VAL A 852 -45.87 10.49 -24.62
CA VAL A 852 -46.20 9.17 -25.16
C VAL A 852 -47.71 8.98 -25.10
N LYS A 853 -48.37 8.78 -26.27
CA LYS A 853 -49.81 8.51 -26.39
C LYS A 853 -50.04 7.42 -27.42
N GLY A 854 -50.37 6.23 -26.97
CA GLY A 854 -50.40 5.05 -27.82
C GLY A 854 -49.09 4.79 -28.53
N ASP A 855 -49.11 4.76 -29.85
CA ASP A 855 -47.93 4.58 -30.71
C ASP A 855 -47.24 5.91 -31.11
N ARG A 856 -47.75 7.10 -30.65
CA ARG A 856 -47.17 8.40 -30.97
C ARG A 856 -46.27 8.86 -29.88
N ILE A 857 -45.06 9.28 -30.25
CA ILE A 857 -44.04 9.85 -29.38
C ILE A 857 -43.71 11.25 -29.89
N LYS A 858 -43.69 12.24 -28.96
CA LYS A 858 -43.26 13.60 -29.25
C LYS A 858 -42.19 13.98 -28.23
N VAL A 859 -41.08 14.50 -28.72
CA VAL A 859 -39.97 15.00 -27.87
C VAL A 859 -39.75 16.48 -28.15
N THR A 860 -39.72 17.27 -27.07
CA THR A 860 -39.52 18.72 -27.09
C THR A 860 -38.31 19.04 -26.22
N VAL A 861 -37.32 19.74 -26.75
CA VAL A 861 -36.11 20.19 -26.00
C VAL A 861 -36.02 21.70 -26.10
N ASN A 862 -35.85 22.37 -24.97
CA ASN A 862 -35.76 23.85 -24.86
C ASN A 862 -36.90 24.57 -25.61
N GLY A 863 -38.12 23.97 -25.59
CA GLY A 863 -39.32 24.50 -26.26
C GLY A 863 -39.43 24.17 -27.77
N GLU A 864 -38.38 23.56 -28.37
CA GLU A 864 -38.39 23.13 -29.76
C GLU A 864 -38.81 21.65 -29.90
N VAL A 865 -39.78 21.38 -30.72
CA VAL A 865 -40.18 19.99 -31.06
C VAL A 865 -39.15 19.40 -31.99
N ILE A 866 -38.38 18.42 -31.49
CA ILE A 866 -37.32 17.77 -32.27
C ILE A 866 -37.75 16.40 -32.81
N LEU A 867 -38.80 15.80 -32.25
CA LEU A 867 -39.39 14.58 -32.76
C LEU A 867 -40.90 14.60 -32.53
N ASP A 868 -41.67 14.25 -33.57
CA ASP A 868 -43.10 13.98 -33.47
C ASP A 868 -43.44 12.88 -34.47
N GLY A 869 -43.57 11.63 -33.99
CA GLY A 869 -43.69 10.47 -34.84
C GLY A 869 -44.53 9.35 -34.29
N ASN A 870 -44.84 8.40 -35.16
CA ASN A 870 -45.57 7.19 -34.79
C ASN A 870 -44.71 5.97 -35.02
N ILE A 871 -44.35 5.26 -33.96
CA ILE A 871 -43.44 4.13 -33.99
C ILE A 871 -43.91 3.00 -34.87
N ARG A 872 -45.23 2.72 -34.89
CA ARG A 872 -45.79 1.66 -35.72
C ARG A 872 -45.70 2.00 -37.20
N LYS A 873 -45.99 3.26 -37.57
CA LYS A 873 -45.82 3.74 -38.95
C LYS A 873 -44.36 3.72 -39.37
N ALA A 874 -43.43 4.12 -38.51
CA ALA A 874 -42.03 4.19 -38.81
C ALA A 874 -41.42 2.83 -39.21
N CYS A 875 -41.82 1.75 -38.53
CA CYS A 875 -41.40 0.39 -38.84
C CYS A 875 -42.43 -0.42 -39.67
N LYS A 876 -43.42 0.26 -40.25
CA LYS A 876 -44.48 -0.37 -41.06
C LYS A 876 -45.23 -1.53 -40.34
N GLY A 877 -45.34 -1.44 -39.03
CA GLY A 877 -45.95 -2.45 -38.17
C GLY A 877 -45.09 -3.64 -37.81
N HIS A 878 -43.75 -3.61 -38.14
CA HIS A 878 -42.84 -4.73 -37.95
C HIS A 878 -41.68 -4.35 -37.00
N ASN A 879 -41.87 -4.55 -35.71
CA ASN A 879 -40.84 -4.35 -34.69
C ASN A 879 -39.77 -5.47 -34.70
N VAL A 880 -40.09 -6.62 -35.29
CA VAL A 880 -39.18 -7.75 -35.55
C VAL A 880 -39.26 -8.19 -37.01
N SER A 881 -38.23 -8.84 -37.53
CA SER A 881 -38.19 -9.32 -38.89
C SER A 881 -39.29 -10.37 -39.12
N LYS A 882 -39.90 -10.35 -40.33
CA LYS A 882 -40.99 -11.28 -40.71
C LYS A 882 -40.49 -12.72 -40.92
N ASP A 883 -39.28 -12.88 -41.31
CA ASP A 883 -38.63 -14.16 -41.61
C ASP A 883 -37.89 -14.79 -40.41
N GLY A 884 -37.97 -14.16 -39.20
CA GLY A 884 -37.30 -14.60 -38.00
C GLY A 884 -35.79 -14.35 -37.97
N SER A 885 -35.26 -13.63 -38.99
CA SER A 885 -33.83 -13.28 -39.02
C SER A 885 -33.46 -12.22 -37.97
N LYS A 886 -32.16 -12.06 -37.71
CA LYS A 886 -31.67 -11.00 -36.79
C LYS A 886 -31.74 -9.61 -37.44
N THR A 887 -31.91 -9.51 -38.76
CA THR A 887 -31.95 -8.25 -39.48
C THR A 887 -33.37 -7.87 -39.81
N ASN A 888 -33.81 -6.74 -39.28
CA ASN A 888 -35.16 -6.19 -39.54
C ASN A 888 -35.07 -5.05 -40.58
N PRO A 889 -35.49 -5.25 -41.80
CA PRO A 889 -35.42 -4.22 -42.85
C PRO A 889 -36.38 -3.03 -42.59
N TYR A 890 -37.25 -3.12 -41.63
CA TYR A 890 -38.29 -2.13 -41.36
C TYR A 890 -37.87 -1.10 -40.26
N THR A 891 -36.80 -1.36 -39.54
CA THR A 891 -36.22 -0.42 -38.56
C THR A 891 -35.04 0.33 -39.19
N VAL A 892 -34.74 1.52 -38.70
CA VAL A 892 -33.67 2.36 -39.28
C VAL A 892 -32.28 1.77 -39.00
N ASP A 893 -32.10 1.16 -37.83
CA ASP A 893 -30.84 0.47 -37.44
C ASP A 893 -30.76 -0.94 -37.98
N LYS A 894 -31.83 -1.45 -38.65
CA LYS A 894 -31.96 -2.79 -39.22
C LYS A 894 -31.89 -3.91 -38.18
N LYS A 895 -32.22 -3.64 -36.91
CA LYS A 895 -32.29 -4.62 -35.85
C LYS A 895 -33.72 -4.88 -35.37
N ASN A 896 -33.93 -6.02 -34.73
CA ASN A 896 -35.18 -6.35 -34.08
C ASN A 896 -35.31 -5.55 -32.77
N HIS A 897 -36.54 -5.00 -32.53
CA HIS A 897 -36.90 -4.31 -31.32
C HIS A 897 -38.15 -4.98 -30.71
N PRO A 898 -37.99 -6.14 -30.05
CA PRO A 898 -39.15 -6.90 -29.54
C PRO A 898 -40.02 -6.09 -28.61
N GLY A 899 -39.47 -5.23 -27.77
CA GLY A 899 -40.18 -4.38 -26.79
C GLY A 899 -40.83 -3.12 -27.36
N LEU A 900 -40.60 -2.78 -28.65
CA LEU A 900 -41.08 -1.53 -29.26
C LEU A 900 -42.60 -1.28 -29.10
N PHE A 901 -43.38 -2.33 -29.07
CA PHE A 901 -44.86 -2.25 -28.96
C PHE A 901 -45.38 -2.59 -27.55
N ASN A 902 -44.54 -2.55 -26.53
CA ASN A 902 -44.93 -2.70 -25.15
C ASN A 902 -45.99 -1.65 -24.79
N LYS A 903 -47.01 -2.09 -24.05
CA LYS A 903 -48.14 -1.23 -23.69
C LYS A 903 -47.88 -0.43 -22.43
N SER A 904 -47.12 -0.99 -21.51
CA SER A 904 -46.66 -0.35 -20.26
C SER A 904 -45.29 -0.84 -19.90
N GLY A 905 -44.67 -0.20 -18.94
CA GLY A 905 -43.40 -0.55 -18.33
C GLY A 905 -42.82 0.62 -17.57
N HIS A 906 -41.65 0.42 -17.03
CA HIS A 906 -40.95 1.46 -16.28
C HIS A 906 -40.44 2.58 -17.19
N ILE A 907 -40.28 3.76 -16.62
CA ILE A 907 -39.43 4.83 -17.18
C ILE A 907 -38.11 4.80 -16.46
N GLY A 908 -37.00 4.90 -17.17
CA GLY A 908 -35.69 4.87 -16.53
C GLY A 908 -34.67 5.77 -17.17
N PHE A 909 -33.72 6.27 -16.38
CA PHE A 909 -32.49 6.85 -16.90
C PHE A 909 -31.47 5.73 -17.08
N LEU A 910 -30.84 5.68 -18.26
CA LEU A 910 -30.00 4.58 -18.67
C LEU A 910 -28.51 4.89 -18.35
N GLY A 911 -27.83 3.96 -17.71
CA GLY A 911 -26.47 4.16 -17.21
C GLY A 911 -25.38 3.94 -18.27
N HIS A 912 -24.93 4.98 -18.96
CA HIS A 912 -23.85 4.92 -19.96
C HIS A 912 -22.58 5.64 -19.53
N GLY A 913 -22.53 6.23 -18.34
CA GLY A 913 -21.35 6.94 -17.83
C GLY A 913 -21.71 8.18 -17.04
N GLU A 914 -20.67 8.91 -16.65
CA GLU A 914 -20.75 10.10 -15.79
C GLU A 914 -20.85 11.41 -16.57
N GLY A 915 -21.15 12.49 -15.86
CA GLY A 915 -21.14 13.84 -16.40
C GLY A 915 -22.51 14.38 -16.79
N LEU A 916 -23.60 13.64 -16.53
CA LEU A 916 -24.97 14.12 -16.63
C LEU A 916 -25.47 14.55 -15.25
N LYS A 917 -26.15 15.70 -15.19
CA LYS A 917 -26.98 16.10 -14.04
C LYS A 917 -28.44 16.16 -14.45
N LEU A 918 -29.35 15.75 -13.53
CA LEU A 918 -30.78 15.77 -13.73
C LEU A 918 -31.48 16.50 -12.58
N ARG A 919 -32.58 17.22 -12.84
CA ARG A 919 -33.40 17.85 -11.80
C ARG A 919 -34.84 18.03 -12.25
N ASN A 920 -35.72 18.40 -11.32
CA ASN A 920 -37.12 18.82 -11.58
C ASN A 920 -37.91 17.75 -12.34
N VAL A 921 -37.73 16.45 -11.96
CA VAL A 921 -38.34 15.33 -12.69
C VAL A 921 -39.76 15.12 -12.25
N ARG A 922 -40.69 15.15 -13.21
CA ARG A 922 -42.13 15.02 -12.98
C ARG A 922 -42.84 14.33 -14.11
N ILE A 923 -44.00 13.76 -13.83
CA ILE A 923 -44.78 12.98 -14.77
C ILE A 923 -46.27 13.24 -14.63
N LYS A 924 -46.99 13.21 -15.75
CA LYS A 924 -48.44 13.15 -15.80
C LYS A 924 -48.87 11.84 -16.44
N ASP A 925 -49.57 11.02 -15.71
CA ASP A 925 -50.15 9.77 -16.20
C ASP A 925 -51.41 10.06 -17.04
N LEU A 926 -51.37 9.73 -18.31
CA LEU A 926 -52.50 9.96 -19.25
C LEU A 926 -53.42 8.74 -19.39
N SER A 927 -53.09 7.64 -18.71
CA SER A 927 -53.93 6.42 -18.72
C SER A 927 -55.05 6.40 -17.70
N LYS A 928 -55.08 7.41 -16.82
CA LYS A 928 -56.12 7.62 -15.81
C LYS A 928 -57.32 8.42 -16.36
#